data_0404cd2ef8eb43e0aa75ce110765bd23
#
_entry.id   0404cd2ef8eb43e0aa75ce110765bd23
#
_cell.length_a   1.000
_cell.length_b   1.000
_cell.length_c   1.000
_cell.angle_alpha   90.00
_cell.angle_beta   90.00
_cell.angle_gamma   90.00
#
_symmetry.space_group_name_H-M   'P 1'
#
loop_
_entity.id
_entity.type
_entity.pdbx_description
1 polymer ?
#
loop_
_entity_poly.entity_id
_entity_poly.type
_entity_poly.pdbx_seq_one_letter_code
_entity_poly.pdbx_strand_id
1 'polypeptide(L)'
;VSDTVGSRIFEVSGLDCAEEIEILNRALSDVVGGRQQLSFDVLRGRMFVSDQASSVSSEVILTRIAATGMKAIEVTGQTASLSRPHASPWRLWLTCLCGLSLVIALGIDIATTKNFGILLTHNEATSKPVAIAIYLLACFLGMLLVLPKAWFALRSLRPDMNLLMVIAVCGALALHQWLEAATVAFLFSISLMLESWSLQRARKAIEALIDTRPSAVRLVQDNGSVQMVAPEKVQINDKYLVKPGERIPLDGLLISGSTTVNESALTGESIPIVKELGAKVFAGTINGEGAFTATSLAKSDDTKLSQILRLIQQGQSKKAKVELWVERFARVYTPIVLVLAVLIGIVPPLMLNQDWSKSIYHALNLLVIACPCALVISTPVSIVAALTSAARFGVLVKGGTFLENAAQIQTLAFDKTGTLTEGKPSITDVIPLSGHNEGELLQRAATLESMSEHPLANAIVQYAKERGIEPAAVENFRMVPGKGAEGYFEGKRYRIGSSDYQREVIERNYSVDQGNLHHRIDSLKLQGKTVVVMSTEQHVCGLIALRDNLRRDAIDTVRLLKEAGVQKIVLLSGDHQSTVSVVGEQLGVQECYGGLLPEEKIAFIERLVQDGTVVAMVGDGINDAPALARATLGIAMGGGTDTALETCDIALINNQLTRLPWLIKHSRRTASIIKQNIALAIGVKLLFAGLTVLGVSTLWGAIAADLGASLVVIFNGLRLLKTS
;
A
#
# COMPACT_ATOMS: atom_id res chain seq x y z
N VAL A 1 4.37 14.00 -5.63
CA VAL A 1 3.72 14.65 -6.78
C VAL A 1 2.32 14.99 -6.32
N SER A 2 2.17 16.19 -5.85
CA SER A 2 0.96 16.84 -5.36
C SER A 2 0.18 17.47 -6.52
N ASP A 3 -0.41 16.72 -7.45
CA ASP A 3 -1.27 17.35 -8.46
C ASP A 3 -2.24 16.32 -9.05
N THR A 4 -3.26 15.95 -8.29
CA THR A 4 -4.44 15.25 -8.82
C THR A 4 -5.68 16.12 -8.89
N VAL A 5 -5.58 17.40 -8.54
CA VAL A 5 -6.62 18.41 -8.79
C VAL A 5 -6.36 18.97 -10.19
N GLY A 6 -7.08 18.44 -11.20
CA GLY A 6 -7.00 18.91 -12.58
C GLY A 6 -6.58 17.87 -13.63
N SER A 7 -6.25 16.62 -13.26
CA SER A 7 -5.86 15.59 -14.23
C SER A 7 -7.06 15.07 -15.02
N ARG A 8 -6.93 14.93 -16.36
CA ARG A 8 -7.94 14.28 -17.20
C ARG A 8 -7.90 12.77 -16.97
N ILE A 9 -9.08 12.16 -16.87
CA ILE A 9 -9.24 10.74 -16.59
C ILE A 9 -9.78 10.03 -17.82
N PHE A 10 -9.11 8.96 -18.23
CA PHE A 10 -9.55 8.09 -19.33
C PHE A 10 -9.78 6.68 -18.79
N GLU A 11 -10.98 6.14 -19.01
CA GLU A 11 -11.28 4.73 -18.74
C GLU A 11 -10.86 3.90 -19.96
N VAL A 12 -9.87 3.02 -19.78
CA VAL A 12 -9.25 2.24 -20.85
C VAL A 12 -9.66 0.78 -20.73
N SER A 13 -10.44 0.31 -21.68
CA SER A 13 -10.83 -1.10 -21.75
C SER A 13 -9.66 -1.96 -22.21
N GLY A 14 -9.33 -2.97 -21.41
CA GLY A 14 -8.19 -3.86 -21.69
C GLY A 14 -6.90 -3.44 -20.99
N LEU A 15 -6.96 -2.49 -20.06
CA LEU A 15 -5.84 -2.14 -19.19
C LEU A 15 -5.79 -3.11 -18.01
N ASP A 16 -5.34 -4.35 -18.28
CA ASP A 16 -5.41 -5.46 -17.33
C ASP A 16 -4.04 -5.84 -16.74
N CYS A 17 -2.94 -5.43 -17.36
CA CYS A 17 -1.59 -5.83 -16.94
C CYS A 17 -0.51 -4.73 -17.15
N ALA A 18 0.68 -4.98 -16.63
CA ALA A 18 1.82 -4.07 -16.74
C ALA A 18 2.31 -3.86 -18.20
N GLU A 19 2.08 -4.83 -19.07
CA GLU A 19 2.45 -4.76 -20.49
C GLU A 19 1.62 -3.69 -21.21
N GLU A 20 0.34 -3.61 -20.91
CA GLU A 20 -0.58 -2.61 -21.47
C GLU A 20 -0.24 -1.19 -21.00
N ILE A 21 0.20 -1.04 -19.74
CA ILE A 21 0.76 0.23 -19.24
C ILE A 21 1.96 0.65 -20.07
N GLU A 22 2.87 -0.27 -20.36
CA GLU A 22 4.08 0.05 -21.13
C GLU A 22 3.74 0.36 -22.59
N ILE A 23 2.74 -0.29 -23.17
CA ILE A 23 2.20 0.02 -24.50
C ILE A 23 1.63 1.43 -24.52
N LEU A 24 0.80 1.79 -23.55
CA LEU A 24 0.20 3.13 -23.44
C LEU A 24 1.25 4.21 -23.16
N ASN A 25 2.20 3.94 -22.27
CA ASN A 25 3.31 4.84 -22.01
C ASN A 25 4.09 5.17 -23.30
N ARG A 26 4.32 4.19 -24.16
CA ARG A 26 5.03 4.40 -25.43
C ARG A 26 4.20 5.15 -26.45
N ALA A 27 2.92 4.80 -26.53
CA ALA A 27 2.02 5.42 -27.51
C ALA A 27 1.75 6.90 -27.20
N LEU A 28 1.86 7.30 -25.92
CA LEU A 28 1.43 8.61 -25.44
C LEU A 28 2.57 9.49 -24.93
N SER A 29 3.71 8.93 -24.50
CA SER A 29 4.79 9.72 -23.88
C SER A 29 5.30 10.86 -24.75
N ASP A 30 5.38 10.65 -26.07
CA ASP A 30 5.82 11.68 -27.02
C ASP A 30 4.81 12.80 -27.17
N VAL A 31 3.53 12.50 -26.97
CA VAL A 31 2.41 13.43 -27.15
C VAL A 31 2.17 14.24 -25.87
N VAL A 32 2.28 13.59 -24.69
CA VAL A 32 1.99 14.24 -23.39
C VAL A 32 3.20 14.89 -22.73
N GLY A 33 4.37 14.86 -23.37
CA GLY A 33 5.59 15.49 -22.85
C GLY A 33 6.38 14.63 -21.86
N GLY A 34 6.17 13.31 -21.86
CA GLY A 34 6.96 12.36 -21.08
C GLY A 34 6.15 11.36 -20.25
N ARG A 35 6.78 10.26 -19.86
CA ARG A 35 6.16 9.21 -19.04
C ARG A 35 5.69 9.68 -17.66
N GLN A 36 6.28 10.74 -17.14
CA GLN A 36 5.96 11.31 -15.83
C GLN A 36 4.58 11.97 -15.80
N GLN A 37 4.03 12.31 -16.98
CA GLN A 37 2.71 12.92 -17.12
C GLN A 37 1.57 11.90 -17.16
N LEU A 38 1.90 10.61 -17.18
CA LEU A 38 0.94 9.50 -17.23
C LEU A 38 0.98 8.73 -15.91
N SER A 39 -0.19 8.47 -15.38
CA SER A 39 -0.38 7.61 -14.22
C SER A 39 -1.52 6.63 -14.52
N PHE A 40 -1.41 5.39 -14.05
CA PHE A 40 -2.32 4.32 -14.41
C PHE A 40 -2.89 3.65 -13.17
N ASP A 41 -4.20 3.54 -13.14
CA ASP A 41 -4.94 2.71 -12.19
C ASP A 41 -5.43 1.46 -12.94
N VAL A 42 -4.61 0.43 -12.91
CA VAL A 42 -4.91 -0.86 -13.57
C VAL A 42 -6.14 -1.52 -12.93
N LEU A 43 -6.42 -1.25 -11.65
CA LEU A 43 -7.57 -1.82 -10.93
C LEU A 43 -8.90 -1.36 -11.52
N ARG A 44 -8.97 -0.10 -11.90
CA ARG A 44 -10.19 0.49 -12.48
C ARG A 44 -10.11 0.60 -14.02
N GLY A 45 -8.99 0.18 -14.61
CA GLY A 45 -8.77 0.39 -16.04
C GLY A 45 -8.69 1.88 -16.39
N ARG A 46 -8.13 2.72 -15.51
CA ARG A 46 -8.07 4.17 -15.70
C ARG A 46 -6.65 4.65 -15.92
N MET A 47 -6.54 5.61 -16.82
CA MET A 47 -5.33 6.36 -17.09
C MET A 47 -5.56 7.82 -16.71
N PHE A 48 -4.61 8.41 -16.01
CA PHE A 48 -4.62 9.82 -15.64
C PHE A 48 -3.55 10.56 -16.45
N VAL A 49 -3.93 11.71 -16.98
CA VAL A 49 -3.03 12.59 -17.71
C VAL A 49 -2.93 13.91 -16.95
N SER A 50 -1.72 14.29 -16.56
CA SER A 50 -1.47 15.52 -15.79
C SER A 50 -1.89 16.78 -16.56
N ASP A 51 -2.30 17.82 -15.82
CA ASP A 51 -2.65 19.13 -16.40
C ASP A 51 -1.49 19.83 -17.13
N GLN A 52 -0.25 19.47 -16.83
CA GLN A 52 0.89 19.98 -17.59
C GLN A 52 0.86 19.55 -19.08
N ALA A 53 0.10 18.50 -19.39
CA ALA A 53 -0.20 18.05 -20.74
C ALA A 53 -1.54 18.59 -21.30
N SER A 54 -2.07 19.67 -20.74
CA SER A 54 -3.38 20.27 -21.12
C SER A 54 -3.44 20.78 -22.57
N SER A 55 -2.29 21.04 -23.20
CA SER A 55 -2.19 21.44 -24.61
C SER A 55 -2.58 20.34 -25.60
N VAL A 56 -2.66 19.08 -25.16
CA VAL A 56 -3.01 17.95 -26.03
C VAL A 56 -4.52 17.71 -25.97
N SER A 57 -5.20 17.68 -27.12
CA SER A 57 -6.63 17.40 -27.15
C SER A 57 -6.94 15.96 -26.76
N SER A 58 -8.06 15.73 -26.06
CA SER A 58 -8.52 14.39 -25.67
C SER A 58 -8.70 13.48 -26.89
N GLU A 59 -9.06 14.04 -28.04
CA GLU A 59 -9.26 13.30 -29.28
C GLU A 59 -7.95 12.67 -29.80
N VAL A 60 -6.82 13.37 -29.67
CA VAL A 60 -5.49 12.85 -30.03
C VAL A 60 -5.09 11.70 -29.09
N ILE A 61 -5.36 11.86 -27.80
CA ILE A 61 -5.08 10.81 -26.79
C ILE A 61 -5.91 9.56 -27.09
N LEU A 62 -7.21 9.71 -27.32
CA LEU A 62 -8.13 8.61 -27.67
C LEU A 62 -7.72 7.89 -28.95
N THR A 63 -7.34 8.65 -30.00
CA THR A 63 -6.88 8.09 -31.28
C THR A 63 -5.59 7.28 -31.09
N ARG A 64 -4.65 7.77 -30.28
CA ARG A 64 -3.39 7.05 -29.97
C ARG A 64 -3.64 5.79 -29.16
N ILE A 65 -4.58 5.83 -28.20
CA ILE A 65 -4.98 4.64 -27.44
C ILE A 65 -5.63 3.62 -28.38
N ALA A 66 -6.54 4.05 -29.26
CA ALA A 66 -7.19 3.17 -30.24
C ALA A 66 -6.17 2.51 -31.19
N ALA A 67 -5.09 3.21 -31.57
CA ALA A 67 -4.01 2.64 -32.37
C ALA A 67 -3.26 1.49 -31.67
N THR A 68 -3.34 1.37 -30.34
CA THR A 68 -2.78 0.24 -29.58
C THR A 68 -3.70 -0.97 -29.51
N GLY A 69 -4.91 -0.88 -30.09
CA GLY A 69 -5.94 -1.92 -30.00
C GLY A 69 -6.81 -1.85 -28.75
N MET A 70 -6.57 -0.87 -27.85
CA MET A 70 -7.40 -0.62 -26.68
C MET A 70 -8.47 0.43 -26.99
N LYS A 71 -9.58 0.38 -26.23
CA LYS A 71 -10.65 1.39 -26.33
C LYS A 71 -10.61 2.25 -25.06
N ALA A 72 -10.72 3.57 -25.23
CA ALA A 72 -10.77 4.47 -24.10
C ALA A 72 -11.96 5.44 -24.24
N ILE A 73 -12.47 5.90 -23.10
CA ILE A 73 -13.50 6.91 -22.98
C ILE A 73 -13.01 7.93 -21.95
N GLU A 74 -13.10 9.22 -22.28
CA GLU A 74 -12.80 10.27 -21.31
C GLU A 74 -13.92 10.38 -20.29
N VAL A 75 -13.57 10.37 -19.01
CA VAL A 75 -14.51 10.50 -17.89
C VAL A 75 -14.53 11.96 -17.46
N THR A 76 -15.51 12.73 -17.96
CA THR A 76 -15.73 14.12 -17.57
C THR A 76 -16.80 14.18 -16.49
N GLY A 77 -16.45 14.66 -15.28
CA GLY A 77 -17.38 15.06 -14.19
C GLY A 77 -18.34 13.95 -13.71
N GLN A 78 -18.73 13.99 -12.49
CA GLN A 78 -19.85 13.33 -11.75
C GLN A 78 -20.41 11.94 -12.15
N THR A 79 -20.12 11.40 -13.32
CA THR A 79 -20.53 10.04 -13.75
C THR A 79 -19.47 8.96 -13.42
N ALA A 80 -18.55 9.25 -12.52
CA ALA A 80 -17.56 8.28 -12.02
C ALA A 80 -18.17 7.17 -11.15
N SER A 81 -19.50 6.98 -11.20
CA SER A 81 -20.17 5.88 -10.53
C SER A 81 -20.05 4.60 -11.35
N LEU A 82 -19.14 3.71 -10.88
CA LEU A 82 -19.32 2.25 -10.92
C LEU A 82 -19.64 1.62 -12.29
N SER A 83 -18.95 1.97 -13.37
CA SER A 83 -18.82 1.01 -14.45
C SER A 83 -17.80 -0.05 -14.02
N ARG A 84 -18.31 -1.16 -13.50
CA ARG A 84 -17.52 -2.36 -13.24
C ARG A 84 -16.88 -2.78 -14.55
N PRO A 85 -15.55 -2.90 -14.68
CA PRO A 85 -14.98 -3.60 -15.81
C PRO A 85 -15.43 -5.06 -15.70
N HIS A 86 -16.53 -5.37 -16.35
CA HIS A 86 -16.95 -6.76 -16.51
C HIS A 86 -15.81 -7.46 -17.24
N ALA A 87 -15.23 -8.47 -16.62
CA ALA A 87 -14.44 -9.45 -17.34
C ALA A 87 -15.27 -9.84 -18.55
N SER A 88 -14.82 -9.44 -19.73
CA SER A 88 -15.63 -9.58 -20.94
C SER A 88 -15.88 -11.09 -21.16
N PRO A 89 -17.10 -11.59 -21.05
CA PRO A 89 -17.41 -13.02 -21.09
C PRO A 89 -16.97 -13.67 -22.40
N TRP A 90 -16.73 -12.88 -23.43
CA TRP A 90 -16.32 -13.37 -24.75
C TRP A 90 -14.96 -14.07 -24.75
N ARG A 91 -14.01 -13.65 -23.88
CA ARG A 91 -12.70 -14.31 -23.73
C ARG A 91 -12.88 -15.77 -23.25
N LEU A 92 -13.74 -15.97 -22.25
CA LEU A 92 -14.08 -17.29 -21.74
C LEU A 92 -14.74 -18.14 -22.82
N TRP A 93 -15.71 -17.57 -23.57
CA TRP A 93 -16.38 -18.27 -24.67
C TRP A 93 -15.42 -18.66 -25.77
N LEU A 94 -14.50 -17.81 -26.17
CA LEU A 94 -13.48 -18.12 -27.19
C LEU A 94 -12.55 -19.26 -26.73
N THR A 95 -12.09 -19.22 -25.50
CA THR A 95 -11.24 -20.28 -24.93
C THR A 95 -12.01 -21.62 -24.85
N CYS A 96 -13.28 -21.59 -24.41
CA CYS A 96 -14.12 -22.78 -24.39
C CYS A 96 -14.39 -23.35 -25.78
N LEU A 97 -14.69 -22.48 -26.77
CA LEU A 97 -14.90 -22.86 -28.15
C LEU A 97 -13.62 -23.47 -28.78
N CYS A 98 -12.46 -22.86 -28.51
CA CYS A 98 -11.17 -23.37 -28.94
C CYS A 98 -10.93 -24.79 -28.37
N GLY A 99 -11.14 -24.97 -27.04
CA GLY A 99 -10.99 -26.27 -26.42
C GLY A 99 -11.99 -27.34 -26.92
N LEU A 100 -13.26 -26.93 -27.13
CA LEU A 100 -14.27 -27.84 -27.68
C LEU A 100 -13.89 -28.26 -29.11
N SER A 101 -13.44 -27.32 -29.94
CA SER A 101 -12.98 -27.63 -31.30
C SER A 101 -11.80 -28.58 -31.30
N LEU A 102 -10.83 -28.39 -30.39
CA LEU A 102 -9.68 -29.28 -30.21
C LEU A 102 -10.12 -30.71 -29.83
N VAL A 103 -11.03 -30.85 -28.86
CA VAL A 103 -11.54 -32.14 -28.39
C VAL A 103 -12.33 -32.86 -29.51
N ILE A 104 -13.14 -32.14 -30.28
CA ILE A 104 -13.89 -32.69 -31.42
C ILE A 104 -12.93 -33.17 -32.49
N ALA A 105 -11.93 -32.37 -32.88
CA ALA A 105 -10.94 -32.74 -33.88
C ALA A 105 -10.16 -33.99 -33.47
N LEU A 106 -9.71 -34.07 -32.23
CA LEU A 106 -9.01 -35.21 -31.64
C LEU A 106 -9.93 -36.46 -31.63
N GLY A 107 -11.20 -36.32 -31.26
CA GLY A 107 -12.18 -37.38 -31.25
C GLY A 107 -12.40 -37.96 -32.66
N ILE A 108 -12.45 -37.11 -33.69
CA ILE A 108 -12.58 -37.55 -35.10
C ILE A 108 -11.32 -38.32 -35.52
N ASP A 109 -10.13 -37.82 -35.18
CA ASP A 109 -8.88 -38.51 -35.54
C ASP A 109 -8.75 -39.86 -34.86
N ILE A 110 -9.04 -39.98 -33.55
CA ILE A 110 -9.05 -41.24 -32.82
C ILE A 110 -10.07 -42.24 -33.40
N ALA A 111 -11.30 -41.77 -33.70
CA ALA A 111 -12.36 -42.61 -34.25
C ALA A 111 -12.03 -43.14 -35.65
N THR A 112 -11.27 -42.35 -36.44
CA THR A 112 -10.96 -42.74 -37.83
C THR A 112 -9.69 -43.60 -37.94
N THR A 113 -8.69 -43.37 -37.08
CA THR A 113 -7.42 -44.09 -37.12
C THR A 113 -7.39 -45.33 -36.20
N LYS A 114 -8.39 -45.45 -35.28
CA LYS A 114 -8.45 -46.48 -34.21
C LYS A 114 -7.16 -46.62 -33.40
N ASN A 115 -6.32 -45.59 -33.39
CA ASN A 115 -5.00 -45.65 -32.77
C ASN A 115 -4.89 -44.57 -31.69
N PHE A 116 -4.93 -44.94 -30.42
CA PHE A 116 -4.69 -44.05 -29.29
C PHE A 116 -3.26 -43.48 -29.25
N GLY A 117 -2.34 -44.09 -30.03
CA GLY A 117 -0.95 -43.70 -30.14
C GLY A 117 -0.71 -42.37 -30.86
N ILE A 118 -1.72 -41.74 -31.48
CA ILE A 118 -1.61 -40.41 -32.12
C ILE A 118 -1.18 -39.36 -31.12
N LEU A 119 -1.56 -39.50 -29.84
CA LEU A 119 -1.12 -38.60 -28.75
C LEU A 119 0.38 -38.70 -28.45
N LEU A 120 1.06 -39.76 -28.85
CA LEU A 120 2.47 -40.07 -28.54
C LEU A 120 3.37 -40.17 -29.75
N THR A 121 2.82 -40.40 -30.95
CA THR A 121 3.60 -40.55 -32.17
C THR A 121 3.34 -39.42 -33.15
N HIS A 122 4.41 -38.76 -33.60
CA HIS A 122 4.39 -37.58 -34.50
C HIS A 122 3.88 -37.88 -35.94
N ASN A 123 3.06 -38.89 -36.15
CA ASN A 123 2.63 -39.33 -37.48
C ASN A 123 1.23 -38.78 -37.79
N GLU A 124 1.13 -37.43 -37.96
CA GLU A 124 -0.12 -36.74 -38.32
C GLU A 124 -0.45 -36.80 -39.84
N ALA A 125 0.35 -37.47 -40.63
CA ALA A 125 0.16 -37.59 -42.10
C ALA A 125 -1.14 -38.28 -42.51
N THR A 126 -1.92 -38.82 -41.56
CA THR A 126 -3.15 -39.57 -41.82
C THR A 126 -4.43 -38.84 -41.35
N SER A 127 -4.35 -37.62 -40.85
CA SER A 127 -5.53 -36.87 -40.41
C SER A 127 -6.47 -36.54 -41.57
N LYS A 128 -7.77 -36.73 -41.37
CA LYS A 128 -8.76 -36.40 -42.39
C LYS A 128 -8.91 -34.88 -42.59
N PRO A 129 -9.25 -34.42 -43.80
CA PRO A 129 -9.45 -32.99 -44.09
C PRO A 129 -10.44 -32.28 -43.13
N VAL A 130 -11.44 -33.01 -42.64
CA VAL A 130 -12.42 -32.50 -41.68
C VAL A 130 -11.76 -32.22 -40.31
N ALA A 131 -10.92 -33.14 -39.82
CA ALA A 131 -10.19 -32.94 -38.56
C ALA A 131 -9.21 -31.77 -38.67
N ILE A 132 -8.48 -31.66 -39.79
CA ILE A 132 -7.57 -30.57 -40.10
C ILE A 132 -8.33 -29.22 -40.08
N ALA A 133 -9.49 -29.16 -40.71
CA ALA A 133 -10.31 -27.90 -40.71
C ALA A 133 -10.74 -27.49 -39.31
N ILE A 134 -11.04 -28.47 -38.43
CA ILE A 134 -11.44 -28.17 -37.06
C ILE A 134 -10.21 -27.76 -36.18
N TYR A 135 -9.03 -28.37 -36.40
CA TYR A 135 -7.78 -27.92 -35.78
C TYR A 135 -7.43 -26.48 -36.18
N LEU A 136 -7.58 -26.14 -37.47
CA LEU A 136 -7.38 -24.78 -37.95
C LEU A 136 -8.37 -23.77 -37.31
N LEU A 137 -9.63 -24.19 -37.13
CA LEU A 137 -10.63 -23.42 -36.43
C LEU A 137 -10.23 -23.20 -34.95
N ALA A 138 -9.74 -24.23 -34.26
CA ALA A 138 -9.25 -24.14 -32.91
C ALA A 138 -8.05 -23.15 -32.80
N CYS A 139 -7.07 -23.27 -33.72
CA CYS A 139 -5.96 -22.33 -33.83
C CYS A 139 -6.45 -20.87 -34.02
N PHE A 140 -7.36 -20.65 -34.96
CA PHE A 140 -7.90 -19.33 -35.25
C PHE A 140 -8.59 -18.72 -34.01
N LEU A 141 -9.46 -19.49 -33.33
CA LEU A 141 -10.16 -19.04 -32.12
C LEU A 141 -9.18 -18.69 -30.99
N GLY A 142 -8.17 -19.52 -30.76
CA GLY A 142 -7.15 -19.30 -29.73
C GLY A 142 -6.26 -18.10 -30.07
N MET A 143 -5.89 -17.93 -31.34
CA MET A 143 -5.04 -16.84 -31.81
C MET A 143 -5.75 -15.49 -31.85
N LEU A 144 -7.08 -15.45 -31.95
CA LEU A 144 -7.85 -14.19 -32.02
C LEU A 144 -7.60 -13.29 -30.80
N LEU A 145 -7.30 -13.87 -29.65
CA LEU A 145 -6.96 -13.14 -28.42
C LEU A 145 -5.53 -12.57 -28.43
N VAL A 146 -4.63 -13.17 -29.17
CA VAL A 146 -3.19 -12.93 -29.13
C VAL A 146 -2.73 -12.05 -30.31
N LEU A 147 -3.35 -12.24 -31.46
CA LEU A 147 -2.93 -11.64 -32.74
C LEU A 147 -2.80 -10.10 -32.68
N PRO A 148 -3.71 -9.32 -32.06
CA PRO A 148 -3.57 -7.87 -31.98
C PRO A 148 -2.32 -7.45 -31.20
N LYS A 149 -2.00 -8.14 -30.10
CA LYS A 149 -0.83 -7.87 -29.27
C LYS A 149 0.47 -8.25 -30.01
N ALA A 150 0.48 -9.41 -30.64
CA ALA A 150 1.62 -9.86 -31.43
C ALA A 150 1.91 -8.96 -32.63
N TRP A 151 0.87 -8.45 -33.30
CA TRP A 151 1.02 -7.48 -34.39
C TRP A 151 1.66 -6.18 -33.92
N PHE A 152 1.25 -5.68 -32.75
CA PHE A 152 1.86 -4.50 -32.14
C PHE A 152 3.33 -4.73 -31.77
N ALA A 153 3.65 -5.90 -31.17
CA ALA A 153 5.02 -6.31 -30.84
C ALA A 153 5.93 -6.37 -32.09
N LEU A 154 5.41 -6.95 -33.17
CA LEU A 154 6.11 -7.04 -34.45
C LEU A 154 6.38 -5.62 -35.03
N ARG A 155 5.37 -4.76 -35.04
CA ARG A 155 5.48 -3.40 -35.58
C ARG A 155 6.43 -2.52 -34.77
N SER A 156 6.53 -2.77 -33.46
CA SER A 156 7.43 -2.06 -32.55
C SER A 156 8.85 -2.63 -32.52
N LEU A 157 9.14 -3.70 -33.29
CA LEU A 157 10.42 -4.44 -33.32
C LEU A 157 10.88 -4.89 -31.92
N ARG A 158 9.92 -5.23 -31.04
CA ARG A 158 10.19 -5.74 -29.70
C ARG A 158 9.46 -7.04 -29.49
N PRO A 159 10.17 -8.18 -29.71
CA PRO A 159 9.55 -9.47 -29.51
C PRO A 159 9.14 -9.66 -28.05
N ASP A 160 7.86 -9.96 -27.88
CA ASP A 160 7.23 -10.33 -26.62
C ASP A 160 6.75 -11.78 -26.64
N MET A 161 6.18 -12.25 -25.52
CA MET A 161 5.65 -13.61 -25.43
C MET A 161 4.54 -13.88 -26.44
N ASN A 162 3.71 -12.87 -26.80
CA ASN A 162 2.61 -13.03 -27.74
C ASN A 162 3.13 -13.28 -29.15
N LEU A 163 4.17 -12.55 -29.56
CA LEU A 163 4.80 -12.73 -30.86
C LEU A 163 5.48 -14.08 -30.97
N LEU A 164 6.22 -14.53 -29.92
CA LEU A 164 6.85 -15.85 -29.92
C LEU A 164 5.84 -16.98 -30.10
N MET A 165 4.66 -16.88 -29.44
CA MET A 165 3.60 -17.86 -29.54
C MET A 165 2.94 -17.88 -30.93
N VAL A 166 2.74 -16.70 -31.54
CA VAL A 166 2.24 -16.63 -32.92
C VAL A 166 3.22 -17.29 -33.87
N ILE A 167 4.53 -17.04 -33.75
CA ILE A 167 5.56 -17.69 -34.57
C ILE A 167 5.53 -19.19 -34.36
N ALA A 168 5.40 -19.67 -33.12
CA ALA A 168 5.36 -21.11 -32.81
C ALA A 168 4.14 -21.78 -33.43
N VAL A 169 2.94 -21.21 -33.30
CA VAL A 169 1.72 -21.78 -33.88
C VAL A 169 1.79 -21.77 -35.41
N CYS A 170 2.19 -20.65 -36.03
CA CYS A 170 2.33 -20.57 -37.50
C CYS A 170 3.40 -21.55 -38.03
N GLY A 171 4.51 -21.70 -37.30
CA GLY A 171 5.57 -22.65 -37.64
C GLY A 171 5.10 -24.13 -37.54
N ALA A 172 4.36 -24.47 -36.49
CA ALA A 172 3.78 -25.81 -36.33
C ALA A 172 2.77 -26.12 -37.44
N LEU A 173 1.94 -25.14 -37.84
CA LEU A 173 1.03 -25.26 -38.96
C LEU A 173 1.78 -25.47 -40.30
N ALA A 174 2.90 -24.76 -40.51
CA ALA A 174 3.73 -24.93 -41.71
C ALA A 174 4.44 -26.29 -41.77
N LEU A 175 4.72 -26.87 -40.61
CA LEU A 175 5.25 -28.24 -40.48
C LEU A 175 4.18 -29.32 -40.52
N HIS A 176 2.91 -29.00 -40.77
CA HIS A 176 1.73 -29.89 -40.78
C HIS A 176 1.46 -30.56 -39.43
N GLN A 177 1.91 -29.96 -38.32
CA GLN A 177 1.67 -30.42 -36.93
C GLN A 177 0.35 -29.84 -36.40
N TRP A 178 -0.79 -30.32 -36.92
CA TRP A 178 -2.11 -29.70 -36.68
C TRP A 178 -2.57 -29.80 -35.22
N LEU A 179 -2.43 -30.98 -34.62
CA LEU A 179 -2.79 -31.20 -33.21
C LEU A 179 -1.92 -30.38 -32.28
N GLU A 180 -0.61 -30.34 -32.50
CA GLU A 180 0.30 -29.54 -31.67
C GLU A 180 0.01 -28.05 -31.76
N ALA A 181 -0.19 -27.53 -32.97
CA ALA A 181 -0.53 -26.10 -33.17
C ALA A 181 -1.81 -25.71 -32.42
N ALA A 182 -2.87 -26.56 -32.55
CA ALA A 182 -4.16 -26.30 -31.88
C ALA A 182 -4.05 -26.43 -30.36
N THR A 183 -3.27 -27.39 -29.85
CA THR A 183 -3.03 -27.59 -28.43
C THR A 183 -2.25 -26.39 -27.83
N VAL A 184 -1.22 -25.93 -28.55
CA VAL A 184 -0.45 -24.73 -28.19
C VAL A 184 -1.36 -23.51 -28.09
N ALA A 185 -2.18 -23.24 -29.08
CA ALA A 185 -3.12 -22.14 -29.13
C ALA A 185 -4.14 -22.20 -27.97
N PHE A 186 -4.66 -23.39 -27.68
CA PHE A 186 -5.60 -23.62 -26.58
C PHE A 186 -4.97 -23.40 -25.20
N LEU A 187 -3.83 -24.06 -24.94
CA LEU A 187 -3.13 -23.95 -23.65
C LEU A 187 -2.67 -22.51 -23.38
N PHE A 188 -2.27 -21.79 -24.42
CA PHE A 188 -1.92 -20.36 -24.27
C PHE A 188 -3.14 -19.51 -23.98
N SER A 189 -4.29 -19.76 -24.62
CA SER A 189 -5.56 -19.09 -24.26
C SER A 189 -5.94 -19.33 -22.81
N ILE A 190 -5.75 -20.56 -22.29
CA ILE A 190 -5.94 -20.87 -20.86
C ILE A 190 -4.96 -20.06 -20.00
N SER A 191 -3.69 -19.98 -20.39
CA SER A 191 -2.67 -19.23 -19.65
C SER A 191 -3.08 -17.75 -19.48
N LEU A 192 -3.50 -17.10 -20.57
CA LEU A 192 -3.99 -15.71 -20.52
C LEU A 192 -5.25 -15.55 -19.67
N MET A 193 -6.15 -16.52 -19.68
CA MET A 193 -7.34 -16.53 -18.84
C MET A 193 -6.98 -16.65 -17.36
N LEU A 194 -6.06 -17.54 -17.02
CA LEU A 194 -5.59 -17.74 -15.64
C LEU A 194 -4.82 -16.54 -15.11
N GLU A 195 -4.02 -15.88 -15.96
CA GLU A 195 -3.35 -14.63 -15.63
C GLU A 195 -4.36 -13.56 -15.23
N SER A 196 -5.34 -13.29 -16.09
CA SER A 196 -6.39 -12.31 -15.82
C SER A 196 -7.23 -12.67 -14.59
N TRP A 197 -7.57 -13.96 -14.41
CA TRP A 197 -8.30 -14.44 -13.25
C TRP A 197 -7.51 -14.27 -11.93
N SER A 198 -6.21 -14.53 -11.93
CA SER A 198 -5.37 -14.44 -10.75
C SER A 198 -5.24 -12.98 -10.27
N LEU A 199 -5.04 -12.04 -11.21
CA LEU A 199 -5.01 -10.61 -10.93
C LEU A 199 -6.37 -10.10 -10.43
N GLN A 200 -7.47 -10.54 -11.06
CA GLN A 200 -8.81 -10.20 -10.60
C GLN A 200 -9.13 -10.76 -9.21
N ARG A 201 -8.66 -11.97 -8.89
CA ARG A 201 -8.84 -12.55 -7.56
C ARG A 201 -8.13 -11.73 -6.48
N ALA A 202 -6.90 -11.29 -6.76
CA ALA A 202 -6.17 -10.42 -5.86
C ALA A 202 -6.84 -9.04 -5.75
N ARG A 203 -7.37 -8.49 -6.87
CA ARG A 203 -8.12 -7.21 -6.91
C ARG A 203 -9.44 -7.26 -6.14
N LYS A 204 -10.26 -8.31 -6.31
CA LYS A 204 -11.53 -8.48 -5.59
C LYS A 204 -11.36 -8.41 -4.06
N ALA A 205 -10.20 -8.80 -3.57
CA ALA A 205 -9.89 -8.71 -2.16
C ALA A 205 -9.70 -7.25 -1.69
N ILE A 206 -9.28 -6.35 -2.56
CA ILE A 206 -9.20 -4.88 -2.32
C ILE A 206 -10.58 -4.25 -2.54
N GLU A 207 -11.30 -4.66 -3.60
CA GLU A 207 -12.66 -4.17 -3.89
C GLU A 207 -13.61 -4.46 -2.73
N ALA A 208 -13.46 -5.59 -2.04
CA ALA A 208 -14.24 -5.91 -0.86
C ALA A 208 -14.09 -4.87 0.29
N LEU A 209 -12.98 -4.11 0.33
CA LEU A 209 -12.83 -2.96 1.22
C LEU A 209 -13.58 -1.73 0.68
N ILE A 210 -13.72 -1.60 -0.64
CA ILE A 210 -14.42 -0.48 -1.30
C ILE A 210 -15.93 -0.66 -1.21
N ASP A 211 -16.44 -1.88 -1.38
CA ASP A 211 -17.86 -2.23 -1.31
C ASP A 211 -18.48 -2.01 0.10
N THR A 212 -17.67 -1.52 1.06
CA THR A 212 -18.16 -1.16 2.40
C THR A 212 -18.86 0.20 2.44
N ARG A 213 -18.88 1.01 1.37
CA ARG A 213 -19.56 2.31 1.35
C ARG A 213 -21.07 2.15 1.19
N PRO A 214 -21.90 2.71 2.08
CA PRO A 214 -23.34 2.82 1.86
C PRO A 214 -23.65 3.67 0.63
N SER A 215 -24.66 3.28 -0.11
CA SER A 215 -25.14 4.01 -1.30
C SER A 215 -26.04 5.21 -0.97
N ALA A 216 -26.48 5.34 0.27
CA ALA A 216 -27.38 6.40 0.72
C ALA A 216 -27.16 6.74 2.20
N VAL A 217 -27.44 8.00 2.55
CA VAL A 217 -27.32 8.58 3.89
C VAL A 217 -28.70 9.07 4.35
N ARG A 218 -29.05 8.80 5.60
CA ARG A 218 -30.24 9.38 6.24
C ARG A 218 -29.91 10.74 6.85
N LEU A 219 -30.08 11.79 6.07
CA LEU A 219 -29.88 13.15 6.52
C LEU A 219 -31.02 13.59 7.44
N VAL A 220 -30.68 14.13 8.60
CA VAL A 220 -31.65 14.69 9.54
C VAL A 220 -31.75 16.19 9.29
N GLN A 221 -32.91 16.67 8.86
CA GLN A 221 -33.16 18.08 8.61
C GLN A 221 -33.49 18.83 9.93
N ASP A 222 -33.40 20.15 9.93
CA ASP A 222 -33.63 20.98 11.11
C ASP A 222 -35.07 20.86 11.64
N ASN A 223 -36.03 20.45 10.78
CA ASN A 223 -37.43 20.15 11.18
C ASN A 223 -37.61 18.75 11.78
N GLY A 224 -36.53 17.97 11.97
CA GLY A 224 -36.55 16.60 12.49
C GLY A 224 -36.94 15.53 11.45
N SER A 225 -37.25 15.90 10.22
CA SER A 225 -37.51 14.93 9.14
C SER A 225 -36.23 14.26 8.66
N VAL A 226 -36.36 13.00 8.20
CA VAL A 226 -35.24 12.21 7.70
C VAL A 226 -35.38 12.03 6.19
N GLN A 227 -34.39 12.49 5.44
CA GLN A 227 -34.34 12.37 3.98
C GLN A 227 -33.20 11.44 3.56
N MET A 228 -33.48 10.55 2.61
CA MET A 228 -32.44 9.72 1.98
C MET A 228 -31.74 10.52 0.88
N VAL A 229 -30.44 10.70 1.01
CA VAL A 229 -29.61 11.42 0.04
C VAL A 229 -28.38 10.59 -0.33
N ALA A 230 -27.81 10.86 -1.49
CA ALA A 230 -26.51 10.25 -1.85
C ALA A 230 -25.40 10.84 -0.97
N PRO A 231 -24.37 10.06 -0.59
CA PRO A 231 -23.28 10.50 0.30
C PRO A 231 -22.56 11.76 -0.21
N GLU A 232 -22.45 11.92 -1.53
CA GLU A 232 -21.77 13.06 -2.19
C GLU A 232 -22.49 14.40 -1.98
N LYS A 233 -23.79 14.36 -1.60
CA LYS A 233 -24.61 15.56 -1.35
C LYS A 233 -24.52 16.06 0.09
N VAL A 234 -23.96 15.26 1.00
CA VAL A 234 -23.84 15.62 2.42
C VAL A 234 -22.68 16.60 2.59
N GLN A 235 -22.92 17.67 3.33
CA GLN A 235 -21.91 18.67 3.65
C GLN A 235 -21.33 18.44 5.04
N ILE A 236 -20.19 19.09 5.32
CA ILE A 236 -19.60 19.08 6.67
C ILE A 236 -20.58 19.77 7.63
N ASN A 237 -20.72 19.22 8.83
CA ASN A 237 -21.67 19.60 9.90
C ASN A 237 -23.13 19.17 9.66
N ASP A 238 -23.47 18.51 8.56
CA ASP A 238 -24.77 17.90 8.40
C ASP A 238 -24.98 16.77 9.40
N LYS A 239 -26.22 16.63 9.91
CA LYS A 239 -26.60 15.59 10.85
C LYS A 239 -27.13 14.37 10.11
N TYR A 240 -26.64 13.19 10.42
CA TYR A 240 -27.13 11.94 9.84
C TYR A 240 -27.42 10.88 10.89
N LEU A 241 -28.44 10.05 10.61
CA LEU A 241 -28.91 8.98 11.46
C LEU A 241 -28.41 7.62 10.95
N VAL A 242 -27.91 6.79 11.87
CA VAL A 242 -27.51 5.40 11.58
C VAL A 242 -28.27 4.46 12.48
N LYS A 243 -28.96 3.47 11.88
CA LYS A 243 -29.73 2.44 12.59
C LYS A 243 -28.84 1.27 13.00
N PRO A 244 -29.28 0.43 13.96
CA PRO A 244 -28.60 -0.80 14.33
C PRO A 244 -28.33 -1.70 13.11
N GLY A 245 -27.15 -2.31 13.05
CA GLY A 245 -26.73 -3.20 11.97
C GLY A 245 -26.37 -2.52 10.66
N GLU A 246 -26.54 -1.20 10.52
CA GLU A 246 -26.22 -0.47 9.31
C GLU A 246 -24.74 -0.08 9.25
N ARG A 247 -24.25 0.11 8.03
CA ARG A 247 -22.92 0.68 7.81
C ARG A 247 -22.96 2.18 7.98
N ILE A 248 -21.96 2.73 8.65
CA ILE A 248 -21.78 4.16 8.85
C ILE A 248 -21.38 4.80 7.52
N PRO A 249 -22.13 5.81 7.04
CA PRO A 249 -21.92 6.34 5.68
C PRO A 249 -20.76 7.33 5.56
N LEU A 250 -20.50 8.10 6.61
CA LEU A 250 -19.51 9.19 6.62
C LEU A 250 -18.78 9.22 7.95
N ASP A 251 -17.58 9.83 7.96
CA ASP A 251 -16.88 10.12 9.20
C ASP A 251 -17.64 11.19 9.97
N GLY A 252 -17.85 10.97 11.26
CA GLY A 252 -18.68 11.87 12.06
C GLY A 252 -18.35 11.86 13.54
N LEU A 253 -18.93 12.83 14.23
CA LEU A 253 -18.91 12.94 15.68
C LEU A 253 -20.30 12.58 16.23
N LEU A 254 -20.37 11.64 17.14
CA LEU A 254 -21.62 11.17 17.74
C LEU A 254 -22.21 12.27 18.64
N ILE A 255 -23.41 12.76 18.29
CA ILE A 255 -24.09 13.86 19.00
C ILE A 255 -25.32 13.38 19.80
N SER A 256 -25.83 12.20 19.52
CA SER A 256 -26.97 11.61 20.25
C SER A 256 -26.96 10.09 20.14
N GLY A 257 -27.28 9.42 21.22
CA GLY A 257 -27.30 7.96 21.32
C GLY A 257 -25.98 7.41 21.90
N SER A 258 -25.94 6.09 22.11
CA SER A 258 -24.75 5.31 22.40
C SER A 258 -24.86 3.98 21.68
N THR A 259 -23.74 3.43 21.24
CA THR A 259 -23.74 2.18 20.48
C THR A 259 -22.39 1.47 20.57
N THR A 260 -22.35 0.23 20.09
CA THR A 260 -21.09 -0.45 19.78
C THR A 260 -20.83 -0.37 18.29
N VAL A 261 -19.59 -0.19 17.86
CA VAL A 261 -19.22 -0.12 16.45
C VAL A 261 -18.17 -1.19 16.15
N ASN A 262 -18.46 -2.00 15.14
CA ASN A 262 -17.50 -2.95 14.61
C ASN A 262 -16.63 -2.23 13.55
N GLU A 263 -15.41 -1.92 13.93
CA GLU A 263 -14.44 -1.23 13.09
C GLU A 263 -13.53 -2.18 12.31
N SER A 264 -13.80 -3.48 12.28
CA SER A 264 -12.94 -4.50 11.66
C SER A 264 -12.64 -4.24 10.18
N ALA A 265 -13.51 -3.58 9.45
CA ALA A 265 -13.29 -3.19 8.06
C ALA A 265 -12.13 -2.19 7.88
N LEU A 266 -11.89 -1.34 8.90
CA LEU A 266 -10.80 -0.35 8.90
C LEU A 266 -9.60 -0.82 9.73
N THR A 267 -9.89 -1.44 10.88
CA THR A 267 -8.89 -1.73 11.91
C THR A 267 -8.40 -3.18 11.87
N GLY A 268 -9.14 -4.06 11.22
CA GLY A 268 -8.88 -5.51 11.26
C GLY A 268 -9.18 -6.16 12.60
N GLU A 269 -9.75 -5.42 13.58
CA GLU A 269 -10.14 -5.95 14.90
C GLU A 269 -11.62 -6.29 14.92
N SER A 270 -11.94 -7.53 15.31
CA SER A 270 -13.32 -8.01 15.34
C SER A 270 -14.07 -7.65 16.64
N ILE A 271 -13.40 -7.04 17.63
CA ILE A 271 -14.03 -6.67 18.90
C ILE A 271 -14.75 -5.33 18.72
N PRO A 272 -16.08 -5.28 18.92
CA PRO A 272 -16.82 -4.02 18.83
C PRO A 272 -16.39 -3.02 19.91
N ILE A 273 -16.27 -1.76 19.52
CA ILE A 273 -15.85 -0.65 20.41
C ILE A 273 -17.10 0.13 20.84
N VAL A 274 -17.22 0.38 22.12
CA VAL A 274 -18.31 1.23 22.65
C VAL A 274 -18.05 2.69 22.23
N LYS A 275 -19.08 3.34 21.68
CA LYS A 275 -19.06 4.75 21.27
C LYS A 275 -20.13 5.50 22.07
N GLU A 276 -19.68 6.54 22.76
CA GLU A 276 -20.51 7.44 23.56
C GLU A 276 -20.55 8.84 22.94
N LEU A 277 -21.28 9.74 23.52
CA LEU A 277 -21.38 11.14 23.07
C LEU A 277 -19.99 11.77 22.91
N GLY A 278 -19.76 12.42 21.79
CA GLY A 278 -18.45 13.01 21.45
C GLY A 278 -17.44 12.01 20.87
N ALA A 279 -17.77 10.73 20.72
CA ALA A 279 -16.89 9.77 20.08
C ALA A 279 -16.90 9.91 18.55
N LYS A 280 -15.73 9.74 17.94
CA LYS A 280 -15.60 9.68 16.48
C LYS A 280 -16.07 8.33 15.95
N VAL A 281 -16.81 8.36 14.84
CA VAL A 281 -17.25 7.19 14.05
C VAL A 281 -16.72 7.34 12.63
N PHE A 282 -16.44 6.22 11.96
CA PHE A 282 -15.79 6.21 10.67
C PHE A 282 -16.64 5.53 9.59
N ALA A 283 -16.59 6.08 8.38
CA ALA A 283 -17.25 5.53 7.21
C ALA A 283 -16.87 4.07 6.95
N GLY A 284 -17.85 3.25 6.54
CA GLY A 284 -17.62 1.84 6.20
C GLY A 284 -17.65 0.87 7.39
N THR A 285 -17.60 1.35 8.63
CA THR A 285 -17.74 0.54 9.84
C THR A 285 -19.21 0.15 10.08
N ILE A 286 -19.47 -0.88 10.88
CA ILE A 286 -20.81 -1.41 11.09
C ILE A 286 -21.30 -0.99 12.49
N ASN A 287 -22.46 -0.32 12.53
CA ASN A 287 -23.13 0.02 13.76
C ASN A 287 -23.69 -1.24 14.44
N GLY A 288 -23.52 -1.37 15.76
CA GLY A 288 -24.03 -2.47 16.55
C GLY A 288 -25.52 -2.30 16.93
N GLU A 289 -25.82 -2.35 18.23
CA GLU A 289 -27.20 -2.48 18.73
C GLU A 289 -27.93 -1.14 18.91
N GLY A 290 -27.22 -0.03 19.07
CA GLY A 290 -27.80 1.30 19.29
C GLY A 290 -28.05 2.09 18.02
N ALA A 291 -29.16 2.83 17.91
CA ALA A 291 -29.29 3.87 16.90
C ALA A 291 -28.61 5.16 17.40
N PHE A 292 -27.92 5.87 16.52
CA PHE A 292 -27.27 7.12 16.87
C PHE A 292 -27.39 8.17 15.78
N THR A 293 -27.26 9.42 16.18
CA THR A 293 -27.12 10.54 15.25
C THR A 293 -25.69 11.10 15.38
N ALA A 294 -25.04 11.34 14.25
CA ALA A 294 -23.74 11.95 14.20
C ALA A 294 -23.74 13.18 13.29
N THR A 295 -22.79 14.08 13.55
CA THR A 295 -22.49 15.22 12.68
C THR A 295 -21.33 14.88 11.77
N SER A 296 -21.47 15.13 10.47
CA SER A 296 -20.42 14.84 9.47
C SER A 296 -19.17 15.71 9.71
N LEU A 297 -18.01 15.06 9.78
CA LEU A 297 -16.70 15.72 9.90
C LEU A 297 -16.00 15.88 8.54
N ALA A 298 -16.40 15.11 7.54
CA ALA A 298 -15.76 15.10 6.23
C ALA A 298 -16.78 14.86 5.12
N LYS A 299 -16.49 15.32 3.90
CA LYS A 299 -17.25 14.96 2.71
C LYS A 299 -16.98 13.49 2.34
N SER A 300 -17.85 12.90 1.53
CA SER A 300 -17.76 11.50 1.09
C SER A 300 -16.38 11.12 0.51
N ASP A 301 -15.76 12.02 -0.23
CA ASP A 301 -14.47 11.78 -0.88
C ASP A 301 -13.28 11.97 0.06
N ASP A 302 -13.47 12.64 1.19
CA ASP A 302 -12.44 12.96 2.17
C ASP A 302 -12.53 12.13 3.45
N THR A 303 -13.42 11.13 3.49
CA THR A 303 -13.52 10.19 4.61
C THR A 303 -12.22 9.39 4.76
N LYS A 304 -11.93 8.93 5.97
CA LYS A 304 -10.75 8.13 6.27
C LYS A 304 -10.66 6.87 5.39
N LEU A 305 -11.79 6.25 5.11
CA LEU A 305 -11.88 5.13 4.17
C LEU A 305 -11.49 5.55 2.74
N SER A 306 -11.93 6.74 2.30
CA SER A 306 -11.59 7.28 0.98
C SER A 306 -10.10 7.59 0.84
N GLN A 307 -9.49 8.17 1.87
CA GLN A 307 -8.05 8.42 1.94
C GLN A 307 -7.25 7.12 1.86
N ILE A 308 -7.63 6.10 2.64
CA ILE A 308 -7.01 4.77 2.60
C ILE A 308 -7.05 4.19 1.19
N LEU A 309 -8.22 4.24 0.54
CA LEU A 309 -8.38 3.73 -0.82
C LEU A 309 -7.53 4.48 -1.84
N ARG A 310 -7.43 5.80 -1.71
CA ARG A 310 -6.55 6.64 -2.55
C ARG A 310 -5.08 6.25 -2.38
N LEU A 311 -4.64 6.05 -1.15
CA LEU A 311 -3.27 5.65 -0.84
C LEU A 311 -2.93 4.24 -1.36
N ILE A 312 -3.86 3.28 -1.28
CA ILE A 312 -3.70 1.94 -1.87
C ILE A 312 -3.54 2.04 -3.40
N GLN A 313 -4.33 2.89 -4.04
CA GLN A 313 -4.27 3.10 -5.49
C GLN A 313 -2.94 3.76 -5.93
N GLN A 314 -2.52 4.80 -5.24
CA GLN A 314 -1.23 5.45 -5.51
C GLN A 314 -0.04 4.49 -5.31
N GLY A 315 -0.13 3.62 -4.31
CA GLY A 315 0.90 2.65 -3.98
C GLY A 315 1.18 1.65 -5.10
N GLN A 316 0.21 1.33 -5.93
CA GLN A 316 0.39 0.38 -7.04
C GLN A 316 1.27 0.92 -8.17
N SER A 317 1.48 2.22 -8.25
CA SER A 317 2.37 2.83 -9.25
C SER A 317 3.86 2.60 -8.97
N LYS A 318 4.25 2.32 -7.71
CA LYS A 318 5.65 2.10 -7.33
C LYS A 318 6.00 0.60 -7.34
N LYS A 319 6.50 0.14 -8.49
CA LYS A 319 6.91 -1.25 -8.71
C LYS A 319 8.07 -1.66 -7.79
N ALA A 320 8.08 -2.91 -7.35
CA ALA A 320 9.20 -3.49 -6.60
C ALA A 320 10.46 -3.62 -7.46
N LYS A 321 11.63 -3.57 -6.82
CA LYS A 321 12.93 -3.73 -7.50
C LYS A 321 13.02 -5.07 -8.24
N VAL A 322 12.50 -6.13 -7.60
CA VAL A 322 12.41 -7.48 -8.20
C VAL A 322 11.53 -7.48 -9.45
N GLU A 323 10.41 -6.77 -9.46
CA GLU A 323 9.53 -6.65 -10.62
C GLU A 323 10.24 -5.97 -11.79
N LEU A 324 10.90 -4.85 -11.51
CA LEU A 324 11.72 -4.13 -12.49
C LEU A 324 12.88 -5.00 -13.03
N TRP A 325 13.46 -5.84 -12.17
CA TRP A 325 14.51 -6.77 -12.57
C TRP A 325 13.97 -7.84 -13.52
N VAL A 326 12.82 -8.44 -13.20
CA VAL A 326 12.17 -9.46 -14.07
C VAL A 326 11.80 -8.86 -15.43
N GLU A 327 11.24 -7.65 -15.47
CA GLU A 327 10.93 -6.96 -16.73
C GLU A 327 12.21 -6.68 -17.56
N ARG A 328 13.27 -6.25 -16.92
CA ARG A 328 14.56 -6.02 -17.58
C ARG A 328 15.17 -7.31 -18.10
N PHE A 329 15.13 -8.37 -17.30
CA PHE A 329 15.57 -9.70 -17.70
C PHE A 329 14.80 -10.19 -18.93
N ALA A 330 13.47 -10.14 -18.92
CA ALA A 330 12.64 -10.56 -20.03
C ALA A 330 12.96 -9.80 -21.33
N ARG A 331 13.20 -8.48 -21.21
CA ARG A 331 13.55 -7.61 -22.35
C ARG A 331 14.85 -7.99 -23.05
N VAL A 332 15.82 -8.53 -22.31
CA VAL A 332 17.12 -8.97 -22.87
C VAL A 332 17.05 -10.44 -23.30
N TYR A 333 16.42 -11.26 -22.49
CA TYR A 333 16.33 -12.69 -22.68
C TYR A 333 15.53 -13.09 -23.96
N THR A 334 14.39 -12.45 -24.19
CA THR A 334 13.50 -12.82 -25.33
C THR A 334 14.17 -12.64 -26.71
N PRO A 335 14.86 -11.53 -27.03
CA PRO A 335 15.60 -11.42 -28.27
C PRO A 335 16.73 -12.45 -28.42
N ILE A 336 17.44 -12.74 -27.32
CA ILE A 336 18.52 -13.75 -27.35
C ILE A 336 17.96 -15.13 -27.72
N VAL A 337 16.85 -15.51 -27.11
CA VAL A 337 16.17 -16.79 -27.43
C VAL A 337 15.71 -16.82 -28.87
N LEU A 338 15.18 -15.73 -29.40
CA LEU A 338 14.76 -15.66 -30.80
C LEU A 338 15.94 -15.90 -31.75
N VAL A 339 17.09 -15.25 -31.51
CA VAL A 339 18.31 -15.45 -32.30
C VAL A 339 18.79 -16.90 -32.19
N LEU A 340 18.79 -17.46 -30.97
CA LEU A 340 19.19 -18.85 -30.75
C LEU A 340 18.28 -19.85 -31.47
N ALA A 341 16.98 -19.61 -31.47
CA ALA A 341 16.01 -20.43 -32.20
C ALA A 341 16.26 -20.37 -33.72
N VAL A 342 16.54 -19.20 -34.25
CA VAL A 342 16.91 -19.05 -35.68
C VAL A 342 18.20 -19.84 -36.00
N LEU A 343 19.20 -19.75 -35.12
CA LEU A 343 20.45 -20.48 -35.29
C LEU A 343 20.20 -22.01 -35.27
N ILE A 344 19.39 -22.52 -34.32
CA ILE A 344 19.05 -23.96 -34.23
C ILE A 344 18.22 -24.39 -35.45
N GLY A 345 17.37 -23.56 -36.01
CA GLY A 345 16.60 -23.87 -37.21
C GLY A 345 17.44 -23.92 -38.48
N ILE A 346 18.51 -23.15 -38.58
CA ILE A 346 19.29 -22.96 -39.83
C ILE A 346 20.63 -23.72 -39.83
N VAL A 347 21.40 -23.64 -38.72
CA VAL A 347 22.78 -24.16 -38.71
C VAL A 347 22.86 -25.69 -38.86
N PRO A 348 22.05 -26.53 -38.17
CA PRO A 348 22.15 -27.98 -38.32
C PRO A 348 21.79 -28.50 -39.73
N PRO A 349 20.76 -27.97 -40.42
CA PRO A 349 20.53 -28.37 -41.82
C PRO A 349 21.65 -27.99 -42.75
N LEU A 350 22.26 -26.79 -42.59
CA LEU A 350 23.30 -26.31 -43.47
C LEU A 350 24.67 -26.97 -43.22
N MET A 351 25.01 -27.18 -41.94
CA MET A 351 26.37 -27.67 -41.59
C MET A 351 26.43 -29.16 -41.32
N LEU A 352 25.33 -29.81 -40.85
CA LEU A 352 25.30 -31.18 -40.42
C LEU A 352 24.39 -32.07 -41.31
N ASN A 353 23.89 -31.52 -42.42
CA ASN A 353 22.93 -32.19 -43.33
C ASN A 353 21.73 -32.79 -42.61
N GLN A 354 21.27 -32.17 -41.53
CA GLN A 354 20.06 -32.61 -40.84
C GLN A 354 18.79 -32.20 -41.63
N ASP A 355 17.69 -32.88 -41.32
CA ASP A 355 16.40 -32.56 -41.92
C ASP A 355 15.89 -31.18 -41.45
N TRP A 356 15.50 -30.36 -42.42
CA TRP A 356 14.96 -29.02 -42.16
C TRP A 356 13.74 -29.05 -41.26
N SER A 357 12.83 -30.00 -41.47
CA SER A 357 11.60 -30.14 -40.66
C SER A 357 11.92 -30.39 -39.19
N LYS A 358 12.89 -31.26 -38.90
CA LYS A 358 13.33 -31.54 -37.53
C LYS A 358 13.99 -30.34 -36.87
N SER A 359 14.87 -29.63 -37.58
CA SER A 359 15.59 -28.47 -37.04
C SER A 359 14.66 -27.32 -36.77
N ILE A 360 13.70 -27.06 -37.67
CA ILE A 360 12.68 -26.02 -37.44
C ILE A 360 11.78 -26.41 -36.25
N TYR A 361 11.40 -27.70 -36.14
CA TYR A 361 10.60 -28.18 -35.01
C TYR A 361 11.34 -27.95 -33.66
N HIS A 362 12.63 -28.27 -33.58
CA HIS A 362 13.43 -27.98 -32.39
C HIS A 362 13.54 -26.45 -32.08
N ALA A 363 13.67 -25.65 -33.11
CA ALA A 363 13.67 -24.18 -32.98
C ALA A 363 12.35 -23.65 -32.40
N LEU A 364 11.21 -24.14 -32.92
CA LEU A 364 9.88 -23.78 -32.42
C LEU A 364 9.68 -24.26 -30.98
N ASN A 365 10.13 -25.47 -30.66
CA ASN A 365 10.08 -26.01 -29.31
C ASN A 365 10.89 -25.16 -28.32
N LEU A 366 12.09 -24.69 -28.71
CA LEU A 366 12.87 -23.77 -27.92
C LEU A 366 12.13 -22.44 -27.69
N LEU A 367 11.51 -21.85 -28.71
CA LEU A 367 10.74 -20.58 -28.57
C LEU A 367 9.63 -20.70 -27.53
N VAL A 368 8.91 -21.81 -27.54
CA VAL A 368 7.82 -22.05 -26.60
C VAL A 368 8.33 -22.25 -25.19
N ILE A 369 9.34 -23.10 -24.98
CA ILE A 369 9.93 -23.37 -23.65
C ILE A 369 10.53 -22.10 -23.04
N ALA A 370 11.12 -21.29 -23.87
CA ALA A 370 11.83 -20.10 -23.43
C ALA A 370 10.91 -18.92 -23.07
N CYS A 371 9.58 -19.01 -23.26
CA CYS A 371 8.66 -17.97 -22.79
C CYS A 371 8.77 -17.78 -21.27
N PRO A 372 9.12 -16.59 -20.75
CA PRO A 372 9.24 -16.37 -19.31
C PRO A 372 7.90 -16.14 -18.60
N CYS A 373 6.80 -16.78 -19.07
CA CYS A 373 5.42 -16.49 -18.63
C CYS A 373 5.24 -16.64 -17.13
N ALA A 374 5.61 -17.77 -16.54
CA ALA A 374 5.50 -18.03 -15.09
C ALA A 374 6.30 -17.01 -14.25
N LEU A 375 7.48 -16.60 -14.75
CA LEU A 375 8.36 -15.64 -14.07
C LEU A 375 7.75 -14.23 -14.04
N VAL A 376 7.19 -13.78 -15.15
CA VAL A 376 6.61 -12.42 -15.29
C VAL A 376 5.32 -12.29 -14.47
N ILE A 377 4.47 -13.31 -14.43
CA ILE A 377 3.19 -13.31 -13.69
C ILE A 377 3.40 -13.42 -12.18
N SER A 378 4.39 -14.18 -11.74
CA SER A 378 4.62 -14.55 -10.34
C SER A 378 4.77 -13.35 -9.41
N THR A 379 5.57 -12.36 -9.83
CA THR A 379 5.95 -11.22 -8.98
C THR A 379 4.78 -10.27 -8.73
N PRO A 380 4.04 -9.76 -9.75
CA PRO A 380 2.90 -8.88 -9.53
C PRO A 380 1.81 -9.55 -8.69
N VAL A 381 1.48 -10.82 -8.95
CA VAL A 381 0.46 -11.55 -8.18
C VAL A 381 0.84 -11.66 -6.71
N SER A 382 2.09 -11.99 -6.41
CA SER A 382 2.59 -12.10 -5.03
C SER A 382 2.57 -10.75 -4.31
N ILE A 383 2.99 -9.66 -4.97
CA ILE A 383 3.00 -8.32 -4.40
C ILE A 383 1.58 -7.83 -4.14
N VAL A 384 0.66 -7.95 -5.10
CA VAL A 384 -0.74 -7.52 -4.92
C VAL A 384 -1.42 -8.33 -3.80
N ALA A 385 -1.17 -9.64 -3.71
CA ALA A 385 -1.67 -10.47 -2.63
C ALA A 385 -1.13 -10.02 -1.26
N ALA A 386 0.16 -9.69 -1.17
CA ALA A 386 0.80 -9.23 0.06
C ALA A 386 0.32 -7.84 0.48
N LEU A 387 0.21 -6.89 -0.45
CA LEU A 387 -0.33 -5.55 -0.18
C LEU A 387 -1.78 -5.61 0.30
N THR A 388 -2.59 -6.46 -0.34
CA THR A 388 -3.98 -6.69 0.06
C THR A 388 -4.09 -7.26 1.47
N SER A 389 -3.24 -8.23 1.80
CA SER A 389 -3.16 -8.82 3.14
C SER A 389 -2.75 -7.77 4.17
N ALA A 390 -1.73 -6.95 3.86
CA ALA A 390 -1.27 -5.86 4.73
C ALA A 390 -2.38 -4.84 5.01
N ALA A 391 -3.11 -4.41 3.98
CA ALA A 391 -4.21 -3.47 4.11
C ALA A 391 -5.33 -4.02 5.02
N ARG A 392 -5.70 -5.31 4.87
CA ARG A 392 -6.68 -5.98 5.74
C ARG A 392 -6.23 -6.06 7.20
N PHE A 393 -4.93 -6.04 7.43
CA PHE A 393 -4.32 -6.06 8.77
C PHE A 393 -4.09 -4.67 9.35
N GLY A 394 -4.66 -3.62 8.71
CA GLY A 394 -4.50 -2.24 9.15
C GLY A 394 -3.11 -1.65 8.87
N VAL A 395 -2.33 -2.26 7.97
CA VAL A 395 -1.02 -1.77 7.53
C VAL A 395 -1.12 -1.36 6.07
N LEU A 396 -1.11 -0.06 5.82
CA LEU A 396 -1.18 0.50 4.49
C LEU A 396 0.22 0.70 3.92
N VAL A 397 0.58 -0.03 2.88
CA VAL A 397 1.88 0.05 2.20
C VAL A 397 1.72 0.70 0.83
N LYS A 398 2.42 1.80 0.57
CA LYS A 398 2.31 2.59 -0.65
C LYS A 398 3.11 2.03 -1.84
N GLY A 399 3.27 0.72 -1.93
CA GLY A 399 3.84 0.07 -3.10
C GLY A 399 4.77 -1.11 -2.82
N GLY A 400 5.05 -1.88 -3.88
CA GLY A 400 5.87 -3.08 -3.81
C GLY A 400 7.31 -2.80 -3.34
N THR A 401 7.88 -1.67 -3.74
CA THR A 401 9.22 -1.24 -3.29
C THR A 401 9.31 -1.11 -1.77
N PHE A 402 8.28 -0.55 -1.13
CA PHE A 402 8.28 -0.36 0.32
C PHE A 402 8.08 -1.67 1.08
N LEU A 403 7.30 -2.61 0.51
CA LEU A 403 7.18 -3.95 1.05
C LEU A 403 8.52 -4.70 0.97
N GLU A 404 9.27 -4.54 -0.11
CA GLU A 404 10.61 -5.10 -0.28
C GLU A 404 11.60 -4.50 0.72
N ASN A 405 11.60 -3.17 0.89
CA ASN A 405 12.44 -2.49 1.88
C ASN A 405 12.09 -2.94 3.31
N ALA A 406 10.80 -3.12 3.62
CA ALA A 406 10.37 -3.61 4.94
C ALA A 406 10.90 -5.01 5.27
N ALA A 407 11.11 -5.87 4.27
CA ALA A 407 11.75 -7.18 4.48
C ALA A 407 13.23 -7.07 4.88
N GLN A 408 13.88 -5.97 4.53
CA GLN A 408 15.33 -5.75 4.69
C GLN A 408 15.67 -4.80 5.86
N ILE A 409 14.69 -4.36 6.66
CA ILE A 409 14.92 -3.48 7.80
C ILE A 409 15.97 -4.08 8.73
N GLN A 410 17.04 -3.30 8.99
CA GLN A 410 18.12 -3.61 9.92
C GLN A 410 18.09 -2.67 11.12
N THR A 411 17.82 -1.39 10.86
CA THR A 411 17.75 -0.34 11.88
C THR A 411 16.35 0.27 11.91
N LEU A 412 15.80 0.43 13.11
CA LEU A 412 14.50 1.02 13.32
C LEU A 412 14.61 2.16 14.31
N ALA A 413 14.34 3.37 13.85
CA ALA A 413 14.32 4.58 14.66
C ALA A 413 12.86 4.92 15.03
N PHE A 414 12.61 5.15 16.32
CA PHE A 414 11.33 5.58 16.84
C PHE A 414 11.38 7.04 17.27
N ASP A 415 10.37 7.81 16.90
CA ASP A 415 10.02 8.98 17.70
C ASP A 415 9.39 8.55 19.02
N LYS A 416 9.55 9.35 20.07
CA LYS A 416 8.97 9.05 21.38
C LYS A 416 7.49 9.46 21.42
N THR A 417 7.21 10.74 21.21
CA THR A 417 5.93 11.38 21.52
C THR A 417 4.87 11.03 20.47
N GLY A 418 3.69 10.56 20.93
CA GLY A 418 2.62 10.14 20.00
C GLY A 418 2.89 8.83 19.26
N THR A 419 4.11 8.29 19.33
CA THR A 419 4.54 7.03 18.70
C THR A 419 4.66 5.91 19.72
N LEU A 420 5.68 5.93 20.59
CA LEU A 420 5.85 4.97 21.66
C LEU A 420 4.99 5.32 22.89
N THR A 421 4.61 6.58 23.00
CA THR A 421 3.69 7.09 24.01
C THR A 421 2.33 7.39 23.41
N GLU A 422 1.32 7.59 24.26
CA GLU A 422 -0.04 7.88 23.82
C GLU A 422 -0.23 9.29 23.21
N GLY A 423 0.76 10.18 23.41
CA GLY A 423 0.71 11.59 23.01
C GLY A 423 -0.31 12.41 23.84
N LYS A 424 -0.71 11.87 24.97
CA LYS A 424 -1.65 12.47 25.91
C LYS A 424 -0.98 12.61 27.27
N PRO A 425 -0.23 13.70 27.49
CA PRO A 425 0.38 13.93 28.80
C PRO A 425 -0.69 14.03 29.88
N SER A 426 -0.39 13.41 31.03
CA SER A 426 -1.21 13.48 32.23
C SER A 426 -0.43 14.09 33.37
N ILE A 427 -1.07 14.89 34.22
CA ILE A 427 -0.43 15.45 35.42
C ILE A 427 -0.22 14.32 36.44
N THR A 428 1.02 14.20 36.92
CA THR A 428 1.38 13.23 37.96
C THR A 428 1.60 13.87 39.31
N ASP A 429 2.13 15.10 39.34
CA ASP A 429 2.40 15.82 40.58
C ASP A 429 2.10 17.30 40.42
N VAL A 430 1.54 17.88 41.44
CA VAL A 430 1.33 19.32 41.60
C VAL A 430 1.99 19.72 42.92
N ILE A 431 3.06 20.47 42.86
CA ILE A 431 3.88 20.81 44.01
C ILE A 431 3.84 22.33 44.24
N PRO A 432 2.97 22.84 45.10
CA PRO A 432 2.92 24.26 45.43
C PRO A 432 4.15 24.65 46.26
N LEU A 433 4.65 25.86 46.00
CA LEU A 433 5.80 26.45 46.68
C LEU A 433 5.47 27.84 47.16
N SER A 434 6.36 28.43 47.94
CA SER A 434 6.28 29.82 48.41
C SER A 434 4.94 30.21 49.07
N GLY A 435 4.31 29.26 49.81
CA GLY A 435 3.06 29.52 50.54
C GLY A 435 1.78 29.43 49.71
N HIS A 436 1.87 29.03 48.44
CA HIS A 436 0.70 28.77 47.61
C HIS A 436 0.09 27.37 47.92
N ASN A 437 -1.20 27.23 47.65
CA ASN A 437 -1.88 25.93 47.71
C ASN A 437 -2.04 25.33 46.29
N GLU A 438 -2.39 24.04 46.24
CA GLU A 438 -2.54 23.30 44.98
C GLU A 438 -3.61 23.91 44.06
N GLY A 439 -4.76 24.35 44.61
CA GLY A 439 -5.86 24.94 43.86
C GLY A 439 -5.45 26.27 43.22
N GLU A 440 -4.75 27.14 43.97
CA GLU A 440 -4.23 28.39 43.41
C GLU A 440 -3.19 28.18 42.30
N LEU A 441 -2.30 27.22 42.49
CA LEU A 441 -1.30 26.91 41.47
C LEU A 441 -1.94 26.42 40.20
N LEU A 442 -2.91 25.47 40.32
CA LEU A 442 -3.65 24.93 39.19
C LEU A 442 -4.51 25.99 38.50
N GLN A 443 -5.21 26.87 39.26
CA GLN A 443 -6.00 27.92 38.68
C GLN A 443 -5.16 28.88 37.83
N ARG A 444 -4.03 29.34 38.35
CA ARG A 444 -3.12 30.24 37.64
C ARG A 444 -2.50 29.59 36.41
N ALA A 445 -2.08 28.31 36.55
CA ALA A 445 -1.51 27.53 35.45
C ALA A 445 -2.56 27.31 34.35
N ALA A 446 -3.77 26.85 34.70
CA ALA A 446 -4.85 26.64 33.75
C ALA A 446 -5.31 27.95 33.09
N THR A 447 -5.29 29.07 33.84
CA THR A 447 -5.63 30.40 33.30
C THR A 447 -4.65 30.79 32.21
N LEU A 448 -3.34 30.71 32.44
CA LEU A 448 -2.31 31.01 31.42
C LEU A 448 -2.40 30.03 30.24
N GLU A 449 -2.50 28.75 30.50
CA GLU A 449 -2.47 27.71 29.48
C GLU A 449 -3.78 27.60 28.70
N SER A 450 -4.88 28.21 29.14
CA SER A 450 -6.15 28.25 28.41
C SER A 450 -6.06 28.90 27.03
N MET A 451 -5.04 29.75 26.81
CA MET A 451 -4.76 30.42 25.55
C MET A 451 -3.77 29.69 24.66
N SER A 452 -3.31 28.50 25.09
CA SER A 452 -2.29 27.69 24.39
C SER A 452 -2.90 26.38 23.88
N GLU A 453 -2.61 26.03 22.64
CA GLU A 453 -2.98 24.72 22.05
C GLU A 453 -1.93 23.64 22.30
N HIS A 454 -0.89 23.92 23.07
CA HIS A 454 0.15 22.96 23.35
C HIS A 454 -0.40 21.73 24.13
N PRO A 455 0.02 20.49 23.82
CA PRO A 455 -0.49 19.29 24.52
C PRO A 455 -0.32 19.31 26.05
N LEU A 456 0.76 19.90 26.56
CA LEU A 456 0.96 20.07 28.00
C LEU A 456 -0.02 21.08 28.59
N ALA A 457 -0.33 22.17 27.87
CA ALA A 457 -1.29 23.17 28.25
C ALA A 457 -2.70 22.57 28.36
N ASN A 458 -3.13 21.85 27.32
CA ASN A 458 -4.43 21.16 27.32
C ASN A 458 -4.56 20.19 28.50
N ALA A 459 -3.49 19.46 28.84
CA ALA A 459 -3.48 18.56 29.98
C ALA A 459 -3.68 19.30 31.32
N ILE A 460 -3.04 20.47 31.49
CA ILE A 460 -3.17 21.30 32.69
C ILE A 460 -4.59 21.87 32.81
N VAL A 461 -5.13 22.41 31.72
CA VAL A 461 -6.48 22.98 31.68
C VAL A 461 -7.53 21.89 31.95
N GLN A 462 -7.42 20.72 31.35
CA GLN A 462 -8.35 19.64 31.55
C GLN A 462 -8.31 19.12 32.99
N TYR A 463 -7.13 18.91 33.54
CA TYR A 463 -6.95 18.46 34.93
C TYR A 463 -7.54 19.46 35.95
N ALA A 464 -7.41 20.77 35.68
CA ALA A 464 -8.03 21.81 36.51
C ALA A 464 -9.57 21.73 36.42
N LYS A 465 -10.13 21.61 35.22
CA LYS A 465 -11.58 21.49 34.99
C LYS A 465 -12.19 20.28 35.69
N GLU A 466 -11.51 19.12 35.65
CA GLU A 466 -11.95 17.90 36.33
C GLU A 466 -12.03 18.06 37.86
N ARG A 467 -11.32 19.07 38.41
CA ARG A 467 -11.37 19.45 39.84
C ARG A 467 -12.28 20.64 40.11
N GLY A 468 -13.08 21.08 39.12
CA GLY A 468 -14.01 22.21 39.25
C GLY A 468 -13.32 23.58 39.25
N ILE A 469 -12.05 23.65 38.77
CA ILE A 469 -11.30 24.93 38.68
C ILE A 469 -11.43 25.43 37.24
N GLU A 470 -12.16 26.52 37.07
CA GLU A 470 -12.34 27.19 35.77
C GLU A 470 -11.24 28.21 35.51
N PRO A 471 -10.66 28.22 34.29
CA PRO A 471 -9.70 29.24 33.88
C PRO A 471 -10.33 30.63 33.89
N ALA A 472 -9.59 31.64 34.37
CA ALA A 472 -10.00 33.05 34.31
C ALA A 472 -9.49 33.75 33.05
N ALA A 473 -9.80 35.03 32.87
CA ALA A 473 -9.32 35.82 31.75
C ALA A 473 -7.84 36.22 31.95
N VAL A 474 -7.06 36.10 30.88
CA VAL A 474 -5.63 36.52 30.85
C VAL A 474 -5.49 37.77 30.01
N GLU A 475 -4.72 38.73 30.54
CA GLU A 475 -4.35 39.92 29.81
C GLU A 475 -2.90 39.81 29.28
N ASN A 476 -2.64 40.41 28.11
CA ASN A 476 -1.31 40.47 27.50
C ASN A 476 -0.60 39.12 27.39
N PHE A 477 -1.35 38.08 27.00
CA PHE A 477 -0.78 36.74 26.79
C PHE A 477 0.29 36.76 25.70
N ARG A 478 1.43 36.15 25.99
CA ARG A 478 2.53 35.98 25.04
C ARG A 478 3.12 34.59 25.14
N MET A 479 3.13 33.86 24.01
CA MET A 479 3.85 32.61 23.90
C MET A 479 5.32 32.86 23.58
N VAL A 480 6.23 32.17 24.27
CA VAL A 480 7.67 32.16 24.00
C VAL A 480 8.03 30.81 23.40
N PRO A 481 8.23 30.70 22.06
CA PRO A 481 8.43 29.46 21.37
C PRO A 481 9.53 28.59 21.98
N GLY A 482 9.22 27.32 22.23
CA GLY A 482 10.14 26.33 22.82
C GLY A 482 10.47 26.54 24.31
N LYS A 483 9.91 27.56 24.97
CA LYS A 483 10.22 27.90 26.38
C LYS A 483 9.00 27.89 27.30
N GLY A 484 7.87 28.44 26.88
CA GLY A 484 6.67 28.50 27.69
C GLY A 484 5.78 29.70 27.33
N ALA A 485 5.00 30.20 28.29
CA ALA A 485 4.08 31.33 28.11
C ALA A 485 4.16 32.31 29.28
N GLU A 486 3.72 33.53 29.02
CA GLU A 486 3.61 34.58 30.03
C GLU A 486 2.33 35.42 29.81
N GLY A 487 1.81 35.99 30.87
CA GLY A 487 0.62 36.83 30.81
C GLY A 487 0.32 37.48 32.15
N TYR A 488 -0.66 38.38 32.18
CA TYR A 488 -1.10 39.06 33.39
C TYR A 488 -2.43 38.45 33.86
N PHE A 489 -2.50 38.17 35.14
CA PHE A 489 -3.68 37.73 35.84
C PHE A 489 -3.76 38.45 37.18
N GLU A 490 -4.91 39.08 37.50
CA GLU A 490 -5.10 39.87 38.72
C GLU A 490 -4.02 40.95 38.93
N GLY A 491 -3.60 41.58 37.83
CA GLY A 491 -2.58 42.67 37.87
C GLY A 491 -1.15 42.21 38.11
N LYS A 492 -0.89 40.90 38.20
CA LYS A 492 0.44 40.28 38.36
C LYS A 492 0.87 39.55 37.12
N ARG A 493 2.16 39.67 36.79
CA ARG A 493 2.74 38.92 35.69
C ARG A 493 3.12 37.52 36.16
N TYR A 494 2.64 36.50 35.42
CA TYR A 494 2.98 35.14 35.64
C TYR A 494 3.69 34.58 34.40
N ARG A 495 4.59 33.63 34.65
CA ARG A 495 5.29 32.85 33.62
C ARG A 495 5.12 31.36 33.90
N ILE A 496 4.87 30.58 32.85
CA ILE A 496 4.80 29.13 32.92
C ILE A 496 5.68 28.55 31.83
N GLY A 497 6.46 27.51 32.12
CA GLY A 497 7.30 26.89 31.11
C GLY A 497 8.42 26.04 31.67
N SER A 498 9.45 25.77 30.83
CA SER A 498 10.60 24.93 31.21
C SER A 498 11.43 25.54 32.35
N SER A 499 12.15 24.66 33.08
CA SER A 499 13.08 25.10 34.14
C SER A 499 14.16 26.04 33.60
N ASP A 500 14.60 25.89 32.37
CA ASP A 500 15.59 26.74 31.72
C ASP A 500 15.03 28.14 31.43
N TYR A 501 13.76 28.25 31.04
CA TYR A 501 13.08 29.51 30.85
C TYR A 501 12.91 30.31 32.15
N GLN A 502 12.80 29.59 33.28
CA GLN A 502 12.60 30.14 34.60
C GLN A 502 13.90 30.27 35.42
N ARG A 503 15.06 29.97 34.79
CA ARG A 503 16.36 29.86 35.49
C ARG A 503 16.65 31.14 36.33
N GLU A 504 16.42 32.31 35.78
CA GLU A 504 16.67 33.62 36.46
C GLU A 504 15.85 33.75 37.75
N VAL A 505 14.58 33.34 37.73
CA VAL A 505 13.69 33.42 38.91
C VAL A 505 14.01 32.28 39.89
N ILE A 506 14.38 31.12 39.41
CA ILE A 506 14.80 29.98 40.23
C ILE A 506 16.06 30.35 41.01
N GLU A 507 17.05 30.98 40.36
CA GLU A 507 18.32 31.35 40.98
C GLU A 507 18.16 32.54 41.95
N ARG A 508 17.18 33.45 41.74
CA ARG A 508 16.89 34.59 42.61
C ARG A 508 15.94 34.28 43.75
N ASN A 509 15.38 33.08 43.82
CA ASN A 509 14.31 32.75 44.78
C ASN A 509 14.90 32.45 46.19
N TYR A 510 15.05 33.46 47.01
CA TYR A 510 15.56 33.34 48.37
C TYR A 510 14.58 32.72 49.39
N SER A 511 13.30 32.57 49.03
CA SER A 511 12.25 32.07 49.93
C SER A 511 12.17 30.52 49.99
N VAL A 512 12.83 29.83 49.10
CA VAL A 512 12.92 28.36 49.06
C VAL A 512 14.39 27.96 48.99
N ASP A 513 14.80 27.00 49.72
CA ASP A 513 16.15 26.44 49.65
C ASP A 513 16.47 26.02 48.22
N GLN A 514 17.36 26.79 47.55
CA GLN A 514 17.70 26.61 46.13
C GLN A 514 18.19 25.18 45.81
N GLY A 515 18.98 24.62 46.70
CA GLY A 515 19.46 23.24 46.57
C GLY A 515 18.31 22.23 46.54
N ASN A 516 17.28 22.47 47.32
CA ASN A 516 16.12 21.62 47.41
C ASN A 516 15.22 21.72 46.16
N LEU A 517 15.07 22.94 45.56
CA LEU A 517 14.27 23.15 44.38
C LEU A 517 14.89 22.50 43.12
N HIS A 518 16.20 22.71 42.90
CA HIS A 518 16.92 22.06 41.80
C HIS A 518 16.88 20.52 41.93
N HIS A 519 17.15 20.03 43.14
CA HIS A 519 17.11 18.60 43.44
C HIS A 519 15.71 18.03 43.16
N ARG A 520 14.63 18.75 43.49
CA ARG A 520 13.25 18.28 43.20
C ARG A 520 12.99 18.26 41.72
N ILE A 521 13.38 19.30 40.97
CA ILE A 521 13.20 19.35 39.50
C ILE A 521 13.97 18.16 38.87
N ASP A 522 15.22 17.96 39.26
CA ASP A 522 16.05 16.89 38.72
C ASP A 522 15.53 15.50 39.12
N SER A 523 15.06 15.34 40.35
CA SER A 523 14.43 14.09 40.80
C SER A 523 13.19 13.74 40.00
N LEU A 524 12.34 14.71 39.68
CA LEU A 524 11.16 14.50 38.82
C LEU A 524 11.56 14.19 37.36
N LYS A 525 12.58 14.88 36.83
CA LYS A 525 13.14 14.58 35.50
C LYS A 525 13.75 13.19 35.43
N LEU A 526 14.44 12.75 36.46
CA LEU A 526 15.00 11.37 36.59
C LEU A 526 13.91 10.29 36.68
N GLN A 527 12.68 10.66 37.06
CA GLN A 527 11.52 9.75 37.00
C GLN A 527 10.85 9.75 35.59
N GLY A 528 11.44 10.38 34.60
CA GLY A 528 10.90 10.45 33.24
C GLY A 528 9.73 11.42 33.07
N LYS A 529 9.57 12.42 33.97
CA LYS A 529 8.50 13.41 33.94
C LYS A 529 8.97 14.70 33.27
N THR A 530 8.06 15.37 32.56
CA THR A 530 8.26 16.73 32.06
C THR A 530 7.85 17.68 33.17
N VAL A 531 8.77 18.54 33.60
CA VAL A 531 8.52 19.50 34.70
C VAL A 531 8.28 20.88 34.12
N VAL A 532 7.10 21.40 34.41
CA VAL A 532 6.69 22.79 34.09
C VAL A 532 6.77 23.61 35.38
N VAL A 533 7.46 24.74 35.32
CA VAL A 533 7.64 25.64 36.44
C VAL A 533 6.73 26.86 36.27
N MET A 534 5.99 27.20 37.29
CA MET A 534 5.20 28.43 37.34
C MET A 534 5.83 29.43 38.28
N SER A 535 5.97 30.66 37.81
CA SER A 535 6.59 31.75 38.62
C SER A 535 5.92 33.08 38.40
N THR A 536 6.13 33.98 39.35
CA THR A 536 6.02 35.43 39.18
C THR A 536 7.39 36.02 38.84
N GLU A 537 7.51 37.34 38.74
CA GLU A 537 8.83 37.98 38.62
C GLU A 537 9.69 37.86 39.88
N GLN A 538 9.09 37.55 41.03
CA GLN A 538 9.75 37.56 42.33
C GLN A 538 10.03 36.15 42.87
N HIS A 539 9.17 35.18 42.63
CA HIS A 539 9.28 33.84 43.22
C HIS A 539 8.66 32.75 42.35
N VAL A 540 9.07 31.50 42.62
CA VAL A 540 8.48 30.33 42.03
C VAL A 540 7.21 29.96 42.80
N CYS A 541 6.05 29.92 42.10
CA CYS A 541 4.78 29.54 42.67
C CYS A 541 4.63 28.04 42.90
N GLY A 542 5.23 27.24 42.01
CA GLY A 542 5.19 25.80 42.10
C GLY A 542 5.66 25.07 40.86
N LEU A 543 5.65 23.75 40.96
CA LEU A 543 6.03 22.79 39.90
C LEU A 543 4.81 21.95 39.52
N ILE A 544 4.63 21.73 38.24
CA ILE A 544 3.65 20.77 37.70
C ILE A 544 4.44 19.73 36.90
N ALA A 545 4.36 18.48 37.31
CA ALA A 545 5.01 17.39 36.61
C ALA A 545 3.98 16.62 35.78
N LEU A 546 4.33 16.40 34.53
CA LEU A 546 3.49 15.67 33.59
C LEU A 546 4.24 14.48 33.05
N ARG A 547 3.52 13.43 32.70
CA ARG A 547 4.07 12.23 32.08
C ARG A 547 3.21 11.85 30.87
N ASP A 548 3.87 11.58 29.76
CA ASP A 548 3.24 10.93 28.62
C ASP A 548 3.43 9.42 28.77
N ASN A 549 2.34 8.70 28.92
CA ASN A 549 2.37 7.29 29.23
C ASN A 549 2.78 6.47 28.01
N LEU A 550 3.63 5.45 28.26
CA LEU A 550 3.96 4.47 27.23
C LEU A 550 2.70 3.73 26.78
N ARG A 551 2.62 3.47 25.48
CA ARG A 551 1.58 2.59 24.96
C ARG A 551 1.72 1.19 25.55
N ARG A 552 0.61 0.54 25.84
CA ARG A 552 0.58 -0.80 26.43
C ARG A 552 1.34 -1.84 25.61
N ASP A 553 1.35 -1.68 24.28
CA ASP A 553 1.99 -2.58 23.34
C ASP A 553 3.45 -2.21 23.00
N ALA A 554 3.99 -1.12 23.53
CA ALA A 554 5.34 -0.65 23.19
C ALA A 554 6.44 -1.61 23.60
N ILE A 555 6.41 -2.12 24.85
CA ILE A 555 7.42 -3.06 25.37
C ILE A 555 7.42 -4.36 24.58
N ASP A 556 6.24 -4.95 24.38
CA ASP A 556 6.09 -6.17 23.60
C ASP A 556 6.53 -5.99 22.15
N THR A 557 6.24 -4.82 21.57
CA THR A 557 6.66 -4.51 20.20
C THR A 557 8.18 -4.50 20.08
N VAL A 558 8.89 -3.85 20.98
CA VAL A 558 10.37 -3.81 20.95
C VAL A 558 10.95 -5.23 21.07
N ARG A 559 10.40 -6.05 21.96
CA ARG A 559 10.80 -7.46 22.10
C ARG A 559 10.57 -8.23 20.79
N LEU A 560 9.37 -8.15 20.21
CA LEU A 560 9.01 -8.85 18.98
C LEU A 560 9.80 -8.37 17.76
N LEU A 561 10.23 -7.10 17.72
CA LEU A 561 11.09 -6.56 16.68
C LEU A 561 12.50 -7.17 16.74
N LYS A 562 13.06 -7.31 17.95
CA LYS A 562 14.34 -8.00 18.16
C LYS A 562 14.24 -9.47 17.72
N GLU A 563 13.17 -10.17 18.12
CA GLU A 563 12.89 -11.54 17.67
C GLU A 563 12.70 -11.64 16.15
N ALA A 564 12.13 -10.61 15.52
CA ALA A 564 12.02 -10.50 14.08
C ALA A 564 13.36 -10.18 13.39
N GLY A 565 14.47 -10.04 14.13
CA GLY A 565 15.82 -9.85 13.61
C GLY A 565 16.12 -8.41 13.19
N VAL A 566 15.49 -7.41 13.82
CA VAL A 566 15.93 -6.01 13.76
C VAL A 566 17.21 -5.89 14.60
N GLN A 567 18.30 -5.45 13.99
CA GLN A 567 19.61 -5.42 14.61
C GLN A 567 19.77 -4.25 15.57
N LYS A 568 19.24 -3.10 15.20
CA LYS A 568 19.40 -1.84 15.92
C LYS A 568 18.07 -1.13 16.09
N ILE A 569 17.75 -0.74 17.32
CA ILE A 569 16.57 0.07 17.64
C ILE A 569 17.08 1.34 18.32
N VAL A 570 16.65 2.49 17.82
CA VAL A 570 17.07 3.83 18.25
C VAL A 570 15.85 4.64 18.67
N LEU A 571 15.94 5.35 19.77
CA LEU A 571 14.92 6.29 20.23
C LEU A 571 15.37 7.73 20.01
N LEU A 572 14.60 8.51 19.27
CA LEU A 572 14.86 9.91 18.97
C LEU A 572 13.77 10.79 19.60
N SER A 573 14.13 11.85 20.31
CA SER A 573 13.17 12.73 20.96
C SER A 573 13.69 14.16 21.11
N GLY A 574 12.79 15.14 21.07
CA GLY A 574 13.07 16.51 21.48
C GLY A 574 13.09 16.71 22.99
N ASP A 575 12.65 15.73 23.79
CA ASP A 575 12.65 15.79 25.23
C ASP A 575 14.06 15.71 25.81
N HIS A 576 14.21 16.13 27.07
CA HIS A 576 15.49 16.09 27.75
C HIS A 576 16.08 14.68 27.78
N GLN A 577 17.40 14.57 27.64
CA GLN A 577 18.13 13.30 27.54
C GLN A 577 17.79 12.32 28.70
N SER A 578 17.68 12.82 29.94
CA SER A 578 17.35 11.99 31.10
C SER A 578 15.98 11.31 30.98
N THR A 579 14.97 12.04 30.49
CA THR A 579 13.61 11.51 30.28
C THR A 579 13.61 10.42 29.20
N VAL A 580 14.36 10.65 28.11
CA VAL A 580 14.44 9.70 26.99
C VAL A 580 15.19 8.44 27.42
N SER A 581 16.23 8.57 28.24
CA SER A 581 16.99 7.43 28.76
C SER A 581 16.14 6.52 29.66
N VAL A 582 15.29 7.09 30.53
CA VAL A 582 14.37 6.33 31.38
C VAL A 582 13.36 5.54 30.54
N VAL A 583 12.80 6.16 29.50
CA VAL A 583 11.88 5.49 28.57
C VAL A 583 12.61 4.37 27.80
N GLY A 584 13.83 4.63 27.36
CA GLY A 584 14.66 3.63 26.69
C GLY A 584 14.97 2.41 27.56
N GLU A 585 15.28 2.63 28.83
CA GLU A 585 15.52 1.55 29.79
C GLU A 585 14.26 0.70 30.01
N GLN A 586 13.09 1.33 30.17
CA GLN A 586 11.80 0.62 30.29
C GLN A 586 11.47 -0.23 29.06
N LEU A 587 11.84 0.24 27.87
CA LEU A 587 11.63 -0.44 26.59
C LEU A 587 12.74 -1.44 26.26
N GLY A 588 13.86 -1.44 27.01
CA GLY A 588 15.05 -2.21 26.68
C GLY A 588 15.77 -1.75 25.41
N VAL A 589 15.71 -0.44 25.11
CA VAL A 589 16.40 0.21 23.99
C VAL A 589 17.67 0.86 24.53
N GLN A 590 18.83 0.55 23.93
CA GLN A 590 20.13 1.02 24.42
C GLN A 590 20.52 2.39 23.83
N GLU A 591 20.13 2.67 22.59
CA GLU A 591 20.48 3.91 21.92
C GLU A 591 19.32 4.91 21.99
N CYS A 592 19.48 5.91 22.86
CA CYS A 592 18.48 6.92 23.14
C CYS A 592 19.10 8.32 23.03
N TYR A 593 18.51 9.15 22.19
CA TYR A 593 18.99 10.52 21.94
C TYR A 593 17.87 11.50 22.23
N GLY A 594 18.11 12.35 23.23
CA GLY A 594 17.21 13.39 23.68
C GLY A 594 17.71 14.79 23.35
N GLY A 595 16.83 15.78 23.46
CA GLY A 595 17.14 17.20 23.20
C GLY A 595 17.32 17.54 21.72
N LEU A 596 16.88 16.65 20.81
CA LEU A 596 17.07 16.83 19.38
C LEU A 596 16.09 17.84 18.78
N LEU A 597 16.61 18.83 18.07
CA LEU A 597 15.83 19.68 17.18
C LEU A 597 15.37 18.88 15.95
N PRO A 598 14.29 19.29 15.25
CA PRO A 598 13.83 18.60 14.05
C PRO A 598 14.92 18.40 12.98
N GLU A 599 15.77 19.40 12.78
CA GLU A 599 16.89 19.34 11.83
C GLU A 599 17.95 18.33 12.24
N GLU A 600 18.20 18.19 13.54
CA GLU A 600 19.15 17.22 14.07
C GLU A 600 18.64 15.78 13.96
N LYS A 601 17.31 15.58 14.12
CA LYS A 601 16.68 14.28 13.83
C LYS A 601 16.87 13.88 12.36
N ILE A 602 16.69 14.82 11.43
CA ILE A 602 16.90 14.58 10.00
C ILE A 602 18.35 14.18 9.74
N ALA A 603 19.31 14.96 10.24
CA ALA A 603 20.73 14.70 10.07
C ALA A 603 21.15 13.33 10.68
N PHE A 604 20.52 12.94 11.78
CA PHE A 604 20.77 11.64 12.40
C PHE A 604 20.28 10.49 11.51
N ILE A 605 19.06 10.59 10.97
CA ILE A 605 18.51 9.58 10.06
C ILE A 605 19.35 9.51 8.77
N GLU A 606 19.72 10.63 8.17
CA GLU A 606 20.57 10.67 6.97
C GLU A 606 21.92 9.98 7.19
N ARG A 607 22.52 10.17 8.36
CA ARG A 607 23.79 9.50 8.74
C ARG A 607 23.60 7.98 8.82
N LEU A 608 22.52 7.50 9.46
CA LEU A 608 22.22 6.06 9.50
C LEU A 608 21.99 5.47 8.11
N VAL A 609 21.34 6.21 7.21
CA VAL A 609 21.10 5.77 5.83
C VAL A 609 22.40 5.73 5.02
N GLN A 610 23.32 6.68 5.24
CA GLN A 610 24.63 6.72 4.58
C GLN A 610 25.54 5.53 4.94
N ASP A 611 25.35 4.93 6.13
CA ASP A 611 26.03 3.71 6.54
C ASP A 611 25.61 2.47 5.72
N GLY A 612 24.74 2.62 4.72
CA GLY A 612 24.31 1.56 3.80
C GLY A 612 23.31 0.59 4.39
N THR A 613 22.74 0.88 5.55
CA THR A 613 21.70 0.06 6.21
C THR A 613 20.30 0.49 5.79
N VAL A 614 19.36 -0.48 5.77
CA VAL A 614 17.95 -0.15 5.55
C VAL A 614 17.37 0.36 6.87
N VAL A 615 17.15 1.67 6.92
CA VAL A 615 16.64 2.41 8.08
C VAL A 615 15.15 2.66 7.93
N ALA A 616 14.35 2.19 8.89
CA ALA A 616 12.95 2.60 9.01
C ALA A 616 12.82 3.66 10.12
N MET A 617 12.07 4.72 9.88
CA MET A 617 11.66 5.71 10.88
C MET A 617 10.18 5.56 11.16
N VAL A 618 9.81 5.47 12.44
CA VAL A 618 8.42 5.42 12.91
C VAL A 618 8.10 6.69 13.69
N GLY A 619 7.07 7.41 13.27
CA GLY A 619 6.66 8.68 13.88
C GLY A 619 5.16 8.94 13.73
N ASP A 620 4.65 9.98 14.41
CA ASP A 620 3.26 10.44 14.26
C ASP A 620 3.07 11.39 13.06
N GLY A 621 4.18 11.89 12.52
CA GLY A 621 4.22 12.75 11.33
C GLY A 621 3.78 14.21 11.57
N ILE A 622 3.53 14.62 12.80
CA ILE A 622 3.23 16.03 13.10
C ILE A 622 4.52 16.85 13.01
N ASN A 623 5.56 16.41 13.71
CA ASN A 623 6.87 17.06 13.76
C ASN A 623 7.96 16.31 12.98
N ASP A 624 7.73 15.03 12.69
CA ASP A 624 8.73 14.10 12.15
C ASP A 624 8.56 13.82 10.65
N ALA A 625 7.58 14.45 9.97
CA ALA A 625 7.34 14.24 8.53
C ALA A 625 8.62 14.40 7.69
N PRO A 626 9.51 15.40 7.93
CA PRO A 626 10.76 15.51 7.20
C PRO A 626 11.74 14.37 7.48
N ALA A 627 11.81 13.87 8.72
CA ALA A 627 12.67 12.74 9.09
C ALA A 627 12.12 11.42 8.51
N LEU A 628 10.80 11.23 8.50
CA LEU A 628 10.13 10.10 7.84
C LEU A 628 10.46 10.06 6.34
N ALA A 629 10.45 11.21 5.66
CA ALA A 629 10.75 11.32 4.24
C ALA A 629 12.23 11.04 3.90
N ARG A 630 13.14 11.20 4.85
CA ARG A 630 14.60 10.96 4.67
C ARG A 630 15.05 9.54 5.00
N ALA A 631 14.24 8.81 5.78
CA ALA A 631 14.50 7.40 6.04
C ALA A 631 14.40 6.56 4.75
N THR A 632 15.02 5.37 4.73
CA THR A 632 14.81 4.41 3.64
C THR A 632 13.34 3.97 3.59
N LEU A 633 12.67 3.98 4.75
CA LEU A 633 11.27 3.63 4.90
C LEU A 633 10.63 4.49 6.00
N GLY A 634 9.75 5.41 5.63
CA GLY A 634 8.96 6.21 6.56
C GLY A 634 7.66 5.50 6.94
N ILE A 635 7.44 5.28 8.25
CA ILE A 635 6.25 4.61 8.78
C ILE A 635 5.50 5.59 9.70
N ALA A 636 4.29 5.97 9.32
CA ALA A 636 3.45 6.87 10.11
C ALA A 636 2.44 6.11 10.97
N MET A 637 2.17 6.64 12.18
CA MET A 637 1.04 6.22 13.01
C MET A 637 -0.25 6.80 12.44
N GLY A 638 -1.30 6.01 12.34
CA GLY A 638 -2.56 6.37 11.66
C GLY A 638 -3.42 7.42 12.36
N GLY A 639 -3.10 7.76 13.62
CA GLY A 639 -3.69 8.91 14.33
C GLY A 639 -2.98 10.24 14.04
N GLY A 640 -1.92 10.23 13.22
CA GLY A 640 -1.20 11.41 12.79
C GLY A 640 -2.01 12.29 11.82
N THR A 641 -1.41 13.39 11.41
CA THR A 641 -2.02 14.34 10.47
C THR A 641 -2.17 13.73 9.06
N ASP A 642 -3.08 14.27 8.26
CA ASP A 642 -3.22 13.92 6.84
C ASP A 642 -1.90 14.10 6.09
N THR A 643 -1.11 15.12 6.46
CA THR A 643 0.23 15.36 5.92
C THR A 643 1.19 14.20 6.20
N ALA A 644 1.11 13.59 7.39
CA ALA A 644 1.91 12.41 7.72
C ALA A 644 1.53 11.20 6.85
N LEU A 645 0.23 10.99 6.66
CA LEU A 645 -0.27 9.94 5.79
C LEU A 645 0.13 10.15 4.33
N GLU A 646 0.27 11.39 3.86
CA GLU A 646 0.71 11.69 2.50
C GLU A 646 2.21 11.50 2.31
N THR A 647 3.03 11.84 3.28
CA THR A 647 4.50 11.82 3.18
C THR A 647 5.14 10.48 3.52
N CYS A 648 4.50 9.63 4.35
CA CYS A 648 5.03 8.31 4.71
C CYS A 648 4.95 7.30 3.56
N ASP A 649 5.73 6.24 3.66
CA ASP A 649 5.71 5.09 2.76
C ASP A 649 4.76 3.99 3.24
N ILE A 650 4.60 3.88 4.55
CA ILE A 650 3.71 2.93 5.22
C ILE A 650 2.94 3.65 6.32
N ALA A 651 1.65 3.35 6.47
CA ALA A 651 0.81 3.85 7.56
C ALA A 651 0.22 2.72 8.39
N LEU A 652 0.27 2.86 9.72
CA LEU A 652 -0.36 1.97 10.69
C LEU A 652 -1.72 2.56 11.10
N ILE A 653 -2.81 2.13 10.47
CA ILE A 653 -4.13 2.77 10.58
C ILE A 653 -4.64 2.83 12.02
N ASN A 654 -4.35 1.82 12.84
CA ASN A 654 -4.89 1.65 14.20
C ASN A 654 -3.97 2.13 15.31
N ASN A 655 -2.87 2.78 15.01
CA ASN A 655 -1.85 3.14 15.99
C ASN A 655 -1.28 1.97 16.82
N GLN A 656 -1.39 0.72 16.32
CA GLN A 656 -0.87 -0.46 16.99
C GLN A 656 0.56 -0.74 16.57
N LEU A 657 1.48 -0.59 17.48
CA LEU A 657 2.91 -0.83 17.24
C LEU A 657 3.20 -2.32 16.96
N THR A 658 2.41 -3.24 17.49
CA THR A 658 2.52 -4.69 17.23
C THR A 658 2.36 -5.08 15.76
N ARG A 659 1.85 -4.18 14.92
CA ARG A 659 1.78 -4.37 13.47
C ARG A 659 3.16 -4.27 12.79
N LEU A 660 4.14 -3.61 13.40
CA LEU A 660 5.51 -3.50 12.86
C LEU A 660 6.24 -4.84 12.78
N PRO A 661 6.34 -5.65 13.85
CA PRO A 661 6.92 -6.98 13.76
C PRO A 661 6.21 -7.89 12.76
N TRP A 662 4.86 -7.79 12.70
CA TRP A 662 4.07 -8.52 11.72
C TRP A 662 4.41 -8.09 10.29
N LEU A 663 4.50 -6.79 10.01
CA LEU A 663 4.88 -6.24 8.71
C LEU A 663 6.23 -6.80 8.24
N ILE A 664 7.25 -6.79 9.09
CA ILE A 664 8.58 -7.30 8.77
C ILE A 664 8.52 -8.79 8.43
N LYS A 665 7.83 -9.59 9.25
CA LYS A 665 7.65 -11.04 9.01
C LYS A 665 6.89 -11.30 7.72
N HIS A 666 5.81 -10.57 7.46
CA HIS A 666 5.00 -10.67 6.25
C HIS A 666 5.78 -10.28 5.00
N SER A 667 6.56 -9.22 5.06
CA SER A 667 7.43 -8.76 3.96
C SER A 667 8.53 -9.78 3.65
N ARG A 668 9.17 -10.37 4.66
CA ARG A 668 10.17 -11.45 4.48
C ARG A 668 9.55 -12.71 3.90
N ARG A 669 8.35 -13.09 4.34
CA ARG A 669 7.59 -14.21 3.77
C ARG A 669 7.26 -13.95 2.29
N THR A 670 6.88 -12.72 1.96
CA THR A 670 6.60 -12.31 0.56
C THR A 670 7.86 -12.45 -0.29
N ALA A 671 8.99 -11.91 0.16
CA ALA A 671 10.27 -12.04 -0.54
C ALA A 671 10.70 -13.51 -0.72
N SER A 672 10.47 -14.35 0.29
CA SER A 672 10.75 -15.79 0.22
C SER A 672 9.87 -16.50 -0.82
N ILE A 673 8.57 -16.22 -0.86
CA ILE A 673 7.63 -16.78 -1.86
C ILE A 673 8.02 -16.34 -3.27
N ILE A 674 8.37 -15.07 -3.47
CA ILE A 674 8.84 -14.57 -4.77
C ILE A 674 10.11 -15.33 -5.20
N LYS A 675 11.09 -15.50 -4.31
CA LYS A 675 12.31 -16.27 -4.60
C LYS A 675 12.01 -17.74 -4.96
N GLN A 676 11.11 -18.39 -4.21
CA GLN A 676 10.67 -19.77 -4.52
C GLN A 676 10.03 -19.85 -5.90
N ASN A 677 9.17 -18.92 -6.23
CA ASN A 677 8.49 -18.87 -7.52
C ASN A 677 9.48 -18.66 -8.68
N ILE A 678 10.44 -17.74 -8.51
CA ILE A 678 11.51 -17.51 -9.49
C ILE A 678 12.35 -18.78 -9.68
N ALA A 679 12.76 -19.43 -8.59
CA ALA A 679 13.56 -20.65 -8.64
C ALA A 679 12.80 -21.79 -9.33
N LEU A 680 11.51 -21.96 -9.02
CA LEU A 680 10.66 -22.97 -9.68
C LEU A 680 10.52 -22.68 -11.18
N ALA A 681 10.19 -21.44 -11.55
CA ALA A 681 10.02 -21.06 -12.95
C ALA A 681 11.29 -21.27 -13.78
N ILE A 682 12.46 -20.91 -13.24
CA ILE A 682 13.75 -21.12 -13.90
C ILE A 682 14.09 -22.62 -13.92
N GLY A 683 13.88 -23.35 -12.82
CA GLY A 683 14.18 -24.78 -12.72
C GLY A 683 13.42 -25.62 -13.74
N VAL A 684 12.11 -25.39 -13.90
CA VAL A 684 11.29 -26.05 -14.91
C VAL A 684 11.80 -25.75 -16.32
N LYS A 685 12.17 -24.51 -16.61
CA LYS A 685 12.71 -24.09 -17.91
C LYS A 685 14.03 -24.77 -18.24
N LEU A 686 14.96 -24.81 -17.31
CA LEU A 686 16.25 -25.49 -17.50
C LEU A 686 16.07 -26.99 -17.72
N LEU A 687 15.15 -27.62 -17.00
CA LEU A 687 14.82 -29.02 -17.18
C LEU A 687 14.31 -29.30 -18.61
N PHE A 688 13.30 -28.53 -19.06
CA PHE A 688 12.72 -28.73 -20.39
C PHE A 688 13.65 -28.29 -21.52
N ALA A 689 14.49 -27.27 -21.32
CA ALA A 689 15.55 -26.93 -22.27
C ALA A 689 16.55 -28.10 -22.43
N GLY A 690 16.95 -28.74 -21.35
CA GLY A 690 17.78 -29.95 -21.38
C GLY A 690 17.12 -31.12 -22.14
N LEU A 691 15.82 -31.35 -21.85
CA LEU A 691 15.04 -32.40 -22.57
C LEU A 691 14.90 -32.10 -24.07
N THR A 692 14.82 -30.81 -24.44
CA THR A 692 14.79 -30.37 -25.84
C THR A 692 16.10 -30.68 -26.54
N VAL A 693 17.23 -30.38 -25.90
CA VAL A 693 18.58 -30.69 -26.46
C VAL A 693 18.76 -32.18 -26.61
N LEU A 694 18.21 -33.00 -25.72
CA LEU A 694 18.23 -34.47 -25.81
C LEU A 694 17.25 -35.03 -26.84
N GLY A 695 16.41 -34.16 -27.48
CA GLY A 695 15.43 -34.58 -28.48
C GLY A 695 14.21 -35.35 -27.94
N VAL A 696 13.96 -35.28 -26.62
CA VAL A 696 12.87 -36.00 -25.95
C VAL A 696 11.62 -35.12 -25.74
N SER A 697 11.75 -33.78 -25.81
CA SER A 697 10.64 -32.86 -25.54
C SER A 697 9.70 -32.72 -26.74
N THR A 698 8.41 -32.67 -26.46
CA THR A 698 7.36 -32.31 -27.42
C THR A 698 6.88 -30.89 -27.17
N LEU A 699 6.34 -30.23 -28.20
CA LEU A 699 5.87 -28.83 -28.13
C LEU A 699 4.74 -28.66 -27.10
N TRP A 700 3.77 -29.59 -27.11
CA TRP A 700 2.66 -29.58 -26.16
C TRP A 700 3.09 -29.90 -24.73
N GLY A 701 4.06 -30.79 -24.53
CA GLY A 701 4.62 -31.12 -23.23
C GLY A 701 5.34 -29.93 -22.60
N ALA A 702 6.07 -29.16 -23.40
CA ALA A 702 6.74 -27.95 -22.99
C ALA A 702 5.75 -26.89 -22.49
N ILE A 703 4.67 -26.64 -23.23
CA ILE A 703 3.63 -25.71 -22.84
C ILE A 703 2.86 -26.19 -21.61
N ALA A 704 2.51 -27.46 -21.55
CA ALA A 704 1.83 -28.01 -20.38
C ALA A 704 2.65 -27.84 -19.10
N ALA A 705 3.98 -27.98 -19.18
CA ALA A 705 4.88 -27.77 -18.08
C ALA A 705 4.97 -26.28 -17.69
N ASP A 706 5.05 -25.35 -18.65
CA ASP A 706 5.06 -23.91 -18.38
C ASP A 706 3.74 -23.45 -17.77
N LEU A 707 2.60 -23.96 -18.25
CA LEU A 707 1.28 -23.70 -17.68
C LEU A 707 1.14 -24.28 -16.27
N GLY A 708 1.64 -25.49 -16.04
CA GLY A 708 1.71 -26.11 -14.72
C GLY A 708 2.56 -25.31 -13.75
N ALA A 709 3.74 -24.85 -14.17
CA ALA A 709 4.60 -23.96 -13.39
C ALA A 709 3.89 -22.64 -13.09
N SER A 710 3.22 -22.03 -14.08
CA SER A 710 2.45 -20.80 -13.91
C SER A 710 1.34 -20.96 -12.86
N LEU A 711 0.60 -22.05 -12.89
CA LEU A 711 -0.42 -22.37 -11.87
C LEU A 711 0.20 -22.47 -10.47
N VAL A 712 1.28 -23.24 -10.34
CA VAL A 712 1.94 -23.42 -9.04
C VAL A 712 2.43 -22.09 -8.47
N VAL A 713 3.08 -21.22 -9.27
CA VAL A 713 3.56 -19.92 -8.80
C VAL A 713 2.42 -18.97 -8.44
N ILE A 714 1.29 -19.00 -9.19
CA ILE A 714 0.10 -18.22 -8.88
C ILE A 714 -0.49 -18.66 -7.53
N PHE A 715 -0.73 -19.96 -7.34
CA PHE A 715 -1.28 -20.48 -6.09
C PHE A 715 -0.34 -20.23 -4.91
N ASN A 716 0.98 -20.37 -5.10
CA ASN A 716 1.96 -20.06 -4.06
C ASN A 716 1.93 -18.58 -3.71
N GLY A 717 1.80 -17.66 -4.67
CA GLY A 717 1.63 -16.22 -4.44
C GLY A 717 0.34 -15.90 -3.70
N LEU A 718 -0.78 -16.50 -4.08
CA LEU A 718 -2.09 -16.29 -3.44
C LEU A 718 -2.15 -16.78 -1.99
N ARG A 719 -1.21 -17.62 -1.52
CA ARG A 719 -1.08 -17.98 -0.09
C ARG A 719 -0.83 -16.75 0.79
N LEU A 720 -0.30 -15.66 0.23
CA LEU A 720 -0.11 -14.39 0.95
C LEU A 720 -1.43 -13.70 1.31
N LEU A 721 -2.54 -14.02 0.66
CA LEU A 721 -3.87 -13.52 1.04
C LEU A 721 -4.38 -14.12 2.36
N LYS A 722 -3.89 -15.30 2.75
CA LYS A 722 -4.21 -15.90 4.04
C LYS A 722 -3.27 -15.30 5.07
N THR A 723 -3.79 -14.42 5.91
CA THR A 723 -3.11 -13.94 7.10
C THR A 723 -2.99 -15.09 8.09
N SER A 724 -1.80 -15.51 8.42
CA SER A 724 -1.51 -16.39 9.55
C SER A 724 -1.01 -15.52 10.69
#